data_4e338bc113dae3b58339368f971c5dc7
#
_entry.id   4e338bc113dae3b58339368f971c5dc7
#
_cell.length_a   1.000
_cell.length_b   1.000
_cell.length_c   1.000
_cell.angle_alpha   90.00
_cell.angle_beta   90.00
_cell.angle_gamma   90.00
#
_symmetry.space_group_name_H-M   'P 1'
#
loop_
_entity.id
_entity.type
_entity.pdbx_description
1 polymer ?
#
loop_
_entity_poly.entity_id
_entity_poly.type
_entity_poly.pdbx_seq_one_letter_code
_entity_poly.pdbx_strand_id
1 'polypeptide(L)'
;MARKHPLNRYRNIGIVAHVDAGKTTTTERILFYTGISHKIGEVHDGAATMDWMEQEQERGITITSAATTCFWNGMDDQYDEHRVNIIDTPGHVDFTIEVERSLRVLDGAVVVLCGSSGVQPQTETVWRQANRYEVPRMVFVNKMDRAGANFLMVVEQMKDRLGANPVPMQLAIGAEDDFKGVIDLVKMKKIVWSETDQGTTFVYEDIPVEMQAESEKWREVLVENAAEATEVLMEKYLEGEELSEEEIMSGIRIRTLSSEIVPTFCGSAFKNKGVQAVLDAVIDYMPAPTEVKAIDGVLENGDQVTCEVEDDAPFAALAFKIATDPFVGTLTFFRVYSGKLNSGDSVYNPLKSKKERVGRMVQMHANSREEIKEVLAGDIAAAIGLKDVTTGETLCAIDRVVTLEKMEFPEPVISVAVEPKSKADQEKMGIALGKLAQEDPSFRVETDEESGQTIISGMGELHLDVLVDRMRREFAVEANIGKPQVAYRETIRKSVEIEGKHVKQSGGRGQYGHVVLRLEPLDPDAEYEFVNEIVGGVIPREYIPAVDKGVQEQMKNGCLAGYPLLAMRVTLFDGSFHDVDSSEMAFKIAGSIALKKGALQADAALLEPMMKVEVVTPEEYMGDVMGDLNRRRGMVHGMNDSASGKVIDAEVPLAEMFGYSTDLRSATQGRATYTMEFEKYAIVPNNVAEAIVSSK
;
A
#
# COMPACT_ATOMS: atom_id res chain seq x y z
N MET A 1 -27.82 13.38 16.58
CA MET A 1 -27.72 14.87 16.56
C MET A 1 -27.45 15.30 15.13
N ALA A 2 -27.77 16.58 14.77
CA ALA A 2 -27.35 17.07 13.46
C ALA A 2 -25.81 17.11 13.39
N ARG A 3 -25.24 16.80 12.23
CA ARG A 3 -23.77 16.91 12.00
C ARG A 3 -23.28 18.31 12.39
N LYS A 4 -22.12 18.39 13.02
CA LYS A 4 -21.45 19.67 13.29
C LYS A 4 -20.97 20.31 11.97
N HIS A 5 -20.44 19.48 11.05
CA HIS A 5 -20.01 19.89 9.73
C HIS A 5 -20.79 19.08 8.68
N PRO A 6 -21.34 19.68 7.64
CA PRO A 6 -21.98 18.95 6.55
C PRO A 6 -20.96 18.14 5.73
N LEU A 7 -21.40 17.05 5.09
CA LEU A 7 -20.50 16.09 4.38
C LEU A 7 -19.64 16.75 3.31
N ASN A 8 -20.14 17.75 2.61
CA ASN A 8 -19.38 18.50 1.58
C ASN A 8 -18.18 19.27 2.15
N ARG A 9 -18.10 19.44 3.49
CA ARG A 9 -16.97 20.05 4.20
C ARG A 9 -16.02 19.02 4.83
N TYR A 10 -16.14 17.75 4.46
CA TYR A 10 -15.18 16.70 4.85
C TYR A 10 -14.16 16.51 3.75
N ARG A 11 -12.92 16.23 4.14
CA ARG A 11 -11.84 15.79 3.24
C ARG A 11 -11.11 14.65 3.92
N ASN A 12 -11.11 13.46 3.31
CA ASN A 12 -10.33 12.32 3.77
C ASN A 12 -9.15 12.17 2.83
N ILE A 13 -8.00 12.65 3.24
CA ILE A 13 -6.81 12.70 2.38
C ILE A 13 -5.67 11.85 2.93
N GLY A 14 -4.90 11.27 2.02
CA GLY A 14 -3.62 10.65 2.33
C GLY A 14 -2.46 11.54 1.95
N ILE A 15 -1.44 11.60 2.79
CA ILE A 15 -0.16 12.18 2.42
C ILE A 15 0.78 11.04 2.08
N VAL A 16 1.16 10.94 0.81
CA VAL A 16 2.00 9.88 0.25
C VAL A 16 3.28 10.48 -0.34
N ALA A 17 4.40 9.79 -0.18
CA ALA A 17 5.68 10.26 -0.66
C ALA A 17 6.69 9.13 -0.73
N HIS A 18 7.74 9.29 -1.55
CA HIS A 18 8.93 8.48 -1.39
C HIS A 18 9.72 8.87 -0.13
N VAL A 19 10.63 8.01 0.28
CA VAL A 19 11.52 8.27 1.43
C VAL A 19 12.28 9.58 1.22
N ASP A 20 12.41 10.36 2.26
CA ASP A 20 13.09 11.67 2.24
C ASP A 20 12.47 12.76 1.34
N ALA A 21 11.25 12.62 0.82
CA ALA A 21 10.56 13.72 0.14
C ALA A 21 10.13 14.85 1.08
N GLY A 22 10.11 14.59 2.39
CA GLY A 22 9.68 15.53 3.42
C GLY A 22 8.20 15.41 3.79
N LYS A 23 7.66 14.20 3.67
CA LYS A 23 6.29 13.85 4.05
C LYS A 23 5.98 14.25 5.50
N THR A 24 6.70 13.68 6.48
CA THR A 24 6.50 13.97 7.90
C THR A 24 6.66 15.46 8.21
N THR A 25 7.64 16.14 7.61
CA THR A 25 7.80 17.59 7.75
C THR A 25 6.57 18.34 7.25
N THR A 26 5.99 17.94 6.10
CA THR A 26 4.78 18.55 5.55
C THR A 26 3.60 18.32 6.48
N THR A 27 3.41 17.10 6.98
CA THR A 27 2.33 16.76 7.91
C THR A 27 2.46 17.54 9.23
N GLU A 28 3.65 17.64 9.80
CA GLU A 28 3.90 18.42 11.03
C GLU A 28 3.56 19.92 10.83
N ARG A 29 3.85 20.49 9.65
CA ARG A 29 3.44 21.88 9.33
C ARG A 29 1.92 22.02 9.21
N ILE A 30 1.24 21.04 8.62
CA ILE A 30 -0.23 21.00 8.59
C ILE A 30 -0.78 21.00 10.01
N LEU A 31 -0.29 20.14 10.90
CA LEU A 31 -0.72 20.08 12.31
C LEU A 31 -0.48 21.40 13.04
N PHE A 32 0.62 22.08 12.76
CA PHE A 32 0.93 23.38 13.34
C PHE A 32 -0.04 24.47 12.86
N TYR A 33 -0.25 24.61 11.55
CA TYR A 33 -1.13 25.65 10.99
C TYR A 33 -2.61 25.43 11.33
N THR A 34 -3.03 24.18 11.53
CA THR A 34 -4.40 23.85 11.96
C THR A 34 -4.59 23.89 13.49
N GLY A 35 -3.55 24.29 14.25
CA GLY A 35 -3.61 24.44 15.69
C GLY A 35 -3.66 23.15 16.52
N ILE A 36 -3.48 21.99 15.89
CA ILE A 36 -3.40 20.69 16.58
C ILE A 36 -2.10 20.59 17.39
N SER A 37 -1.00 21.08 16.83
CA SER A 37 0.28 21.18 17.53
C SER A 37 0.62 22.64 17.83
N HIS A 38 1.07 22.92 19.05
CA HIS A 38 1.53 24.25 19.44
C HIS A 38 3.01 24.51 19.14
N LYS A 39 3.73 23.47 18.73
CA LYS A 39 5.14 23.53 18.34
C LYS A 39 5.34 22.78 17.03
N ILE A 40 6.20 23.29 16.21
CA ILE A 40 6.66 22.58 15.02
C ILE A 40 7.54 21.41 15.46
N GLY A 41 7.10 20.18 15.17
CA GLY A 41 7.92 18.98 15.36
C GLY A 41 9.00 18.90 14.27
N GLU A 42 10.27 18.86 14.68
CA GLU A 42 11.38 18.63 13.76
C GLU A 42 11.74 17.14 13.73
N VAL A 43 11.73 16.54 12.53
CA VAL A 43 12.01 15.11 12.33
C VAL A 43 13.43 14.77 12.80
N HIS A 44 14.40 15.65 12.53
CA HIS A 44 15.79 15.44 12.92
C HIS A 44 16.05 15.47 14.43
N ASP A 45 15.16 16.11 15.18
CA ASP A 45 15.24 16.16 16.64
C ASP A 45 14.42 15.05 17.33
N GLY A 46 13.79 14.16 16.56
CA GLY A 46 12.92 13.11 17.07
C GLY A 46 11.64 13.65 17.75
N ALA A 47 11.24 14.87 17.40
CA ALA A 47 10.12 15.59 18.00
C ALA A 47 8.84 15.56 17.15
N ALA A 48 8.82 14.77 16.06
CA ALA A 48 7.67 14.66 15.18
C ALA A 48 6.50 13.95 15.89
N THR A 49 5.33 14.56 15.84
CA THR A 49 4.13 14.09 16.55
C THR A 49 3.49 12.88 15.85
N MET A 50 3.61 12.81 14.53
CA MET A 50 3.03 11.71 13.72
C MET A 50 3.90 10.46 13.72
N ASP A 51 5.23 10.59 13.82
CA ASP A 51 6.16 9.47 13.99
C ASP A 51 6.24 9.11 15.49
N TRP A 52 5.22 8.42 15.99
CA TRP A 52 5.07 8.15 17.43
C TRP A 52 5.87 6.95 17.93
N MET A 53 6.31 6.07 17.04
CA MET A 53 7.16 4.93 17.41
C MET A 53 8.61 5.38 17.60
N GLU A 54 9.27 4.88 18.65
CA GLU A 54 10.70 5.14 18.85
C GLU A 54 11.54 4.77 17.63
N GLN A 55 11.19 3.69 16.94
CA GLN A 55 11.89 3.25 15.73
C GLN A 55 11.72 4.20 14.56
N GLU A 56 10.55 4.84 14.40
CA GLU A 56 10.31 5.88 13.39
C GLU A 56 11.21 7.08 13.65
N GLN A 57 11.28 7.51 14.91
CA GLN A 57 12.12 8.62 15.34
C GLN A 57 13.61 8.32 15.20
N GLU A 58 14.07 7.13 15.60
CA GLU A 58 15.46 6.71 15.49
C GLU A 58 15.93 6.55 14.02
N ARG A 59 15.06 6.04 13.17
CA ARG A 59 15.38 5.77 11.75
C ARG A 59 15.06 6.95 10.83
N GLY A 60 14.25 7.91 11.29
CA GLY A 60 13.76 9.04 10.49
C GLY A 60 12.82 8.65 9.35
N ILE A 61 12.13 7.52 9.48
CA ILE A 61 11.16 7.02 8.47
C ILE A 61 9.84 6.71 9.14
N THR A 62 8.72 6.99 8.46
CA THR A 62 7.40 6.51 8.87
C THR A 62 7.25 5.04 8.55
N ILE A 63 6.90 4.24 9.54
CA ILE A 63 6.74 2.78 9.44
C ILE A 63 5.25 2.42 9.37
N THR A 64 4.45 3.02 10.26
CA THR A 64 3.00 2.77 10.33
C THR A 64 2.21 4.00 9.92
N SER A 65 1.10 3.79 9.23
CA SER A 65 0.18 4.91 8.91
C SER A 65 -0.41 5.50 10.19
N ALA A 66 -0.45 6.81 10.28
CA ALA A 66 -1.08 7.54 11.37
C ALA A 66 -2.28 8.33 10.86
N ALA A 67 -3.40 8.28 11.58
CA ALA A 67 -4.59 9.02 11.24
C ALA A 67 -4.80 10.18 12.22
N THR A 68 -5.08 11.37 11.70
CA THR A 68 -5.38 12.54 12.52
C THR A 68 -6.51 13.36 11.89
N THR A 69 -7.26 14.06 12.72
CA THR A 69 -8.30 14.98 12.27
C THR A 69 -7.88 16.41 12.60
N CYS A 70 -7.97 17.29 11.63
CA CYS A 70 -7.75 18.72 11.83
C CYS A 70 -8.88 19.55 11.19
N PHE A 71 -8.88 20.85 11.45
CA PHE A 71 -9.87 21.77 10.93
C PHE A 71 -9.18 22.92 10.21
N TRP A 72 -9.73 23.34 9.09
CA TRP A 72 -9.17 24.40 8.27
C TRP A 72 -10.25 25.29 7.68
N ASN A 73 -10.05 26.60 7.71
CA ASN A 73 -10.96 27.62 7.17
C ASN A 73 -10.30 28.54 6.13
N GLY A 74 -9.09 28.19 5.68
CA GLY A 74 -8.34 28.91 4.66
C GLY A 74 -7.24 29.81 5.22
N MET A 75 -6.30 30.17 4.34
CA MET A 75 -5.21 31.09 4.67
C MET A 75 -5.73 32.47 5.07
N ASP A 76 -6.82 32.94 4.45
CA ASP A 76 -7.47 34.22 4.64
C ASP A 76 -8.82 34.09 5.35
N ASP A 77 -9.09 32.99 6.07
CA ASP A 77 -10.38 32.64 6.66
C ASP A 77 -11.55 32.66 5.63
N GLN A 78 -11.24 32.37 4.35
CA GLN A 78 -12.19 32.49 3.24
C GLN A 78 -13.20 31.35 3.15
N TYR A 79 -12.97 30.25 3.85
CA TYR A 79 -13.89 29.10 3.86
C TYR A 79 -14.60 28.98 5.20
N ASP A 80 -15.78 28.41 5.16
CA ASP A 80 -16.36 27.82 6.37
C ASP A 80 -15.47 26.67 6.85
N GLU A 81 -15.44 26.41 8.15
CA GLU A 81 -14.61 25.37 8.76
C GLU A 81 -14.82 24.01 8.09
N HIS A 82 -13.76 23.47 7.49
CA HIS A 82 -13.70 22.14 6.91
C HIS A 82 -13.02 21.17 7.88
N ARG A 83 -13.55 19.96 7.92
CA ARG A 83 -12.94 18.86 8.66
C ARG A 83 -12.05 18.06 7.70
N VAL A 84 -10.77 18.00 8.00
CA VAL A 84 -9.78 17.29 7.21
C VAL A 84 -9.25 16.13 8.03
N ASN A 85 -9.56 14.91 7.59
CA ASN A 85 -8.96 13.69 8.13
C ASN A 85 -7.73 13.34 7.27
N ILE A 86 -6.59 13.28 7.91
CA ILE A 86 -5.30 13.03 7.26
C ILE A 86 -4.82 11.64 7.67
N ILE A 87 -4.46 10.81 6.69
CA ILE A 87 -3.74 9.57 6.89
C ILE A 87 -2.33 9.77 6.36
N ASP A 88 -1.36 9.79 7.27
CA ASP A 88 0.06 9.81 6.94
C ASP A 88 0.52 8.38 6.64
N THR A 89 1.09 8.13 5.45
CA THR A 89 1.45 6.79 4.99
C THR A 89 2.96 6.58 4.98
N PRO A 90 3.45 5.35 5.19
CA PRO A 90 4.87 5.06 5.00
C PRO A 90 5.35 5.38 3.59
N GLY A 91 6.62 5.76 3.46
CA GLY A 91 7.26 5.97 2.15
C GLY A 91 8.15 4.82 1.69
N HIS A 92 8.38 3.79 2.51
CA HIS A 92 9.30 2.70 2.21
C HIS A 92 8.58 1.51 1.57
N VAL A 93 9.20 0.87 0.59
CA VAL A 93 8.61 -0.26 -0.18
C VAL A 93 8.26 -1.48 0.68
N ASP A 94 9.01 -1.75 1.74
CA ASP A 94 8.70 -2.86 2.65
C ASP A 94 7.36 -2.68 3.38
N PHE A 95 6.83 -1.45 3.40
CA PHE A 95 5.55 -1.08 4.00
C PHE A 95 4.48 -0.69 2.97
N THR A 96 4.62 -1.15 1.74
CA THR A 96 3.67 -0.86 0.63
C THR A 96 2.23 -1.20 0.99
N ILE A 97 2.03 -2.24 1.80
CA ILE A 97 0.71 -2.65 2.29
C ILE A 97 0.03 -1.58 3.15
N GLU A 98 0.81 -0.81 3.94
CA GLU A 98 0.28 0.31 4.73
C GLU A 98 -0.25 1.42 3.80
N VAL A 99 0.47 1.66 2.68
CA VAL A 99 0.05 2.62 1.65
C VAL A 99 -1.22 2.14 0.98
N GLU A 100 -1.29 0.87 0.58
CA GLU A 100 -2.44 0.28 -0.10
C GLU A 100 -3.70 0.29 0.77
N ARG A 101 -3.57 -0.08 2.05
CA ARG A 101 -4.67 0.01 3.03
C ARG A 101 -5.19 1.43 3.17
N SER A 102 -4.28 2.39 3.21
CA SER A 102 -4.63 3.81 3.33
C SER A 102 -5.34 4.32 2.07
N LEU A 103 -4.79 4.04 0.88
CA LEU A 103 -5.39 4.45 -0.40
C LEU A 103 -6.82 3.92 -0.58
N ARG A 104 -7.12 2.74 -0.05
CA ARG A 104 -8.46 2.12 -0.13
C ARG A 104 -9.53 2.91 0.63
N VAL A 105 -9.16 3.65 1.66
CA VAL A 105 -10.08 4.39 2.54
C VAL A 105 -10.00 5.89 2.38
N LEU A 106 -9.19 6.38 1.47
CA LEU A 106 -9.04 7.80 1.16
C LEU A 106 -9.99 8.24 0.05
N ASP A 107 -10.38 9.50 0.09
CA ASP A 107 -11.13 10.15 -0.99
C ASP A 107 -10.18 10.85 -1.97
N GLY A 108 -9.02 11.29 -1.49
CA GLY A 108 -8.00 11.92 -2.32
C GLY A 108 -6.61 11.79 -1.71
N ALA A 109 -5.58 12.06 -2.49
CA ALA A 109 -4.20 11.98 -2.05
C ALA A 109 -3.39 13.24 -2.39
N VAL A 110 -2.53 13.65 -1.45
CA VAL A 110 -1.48 14.64 -1.66
C VAL A 110 -0.15 13.90 -1.81
N VAL A 111 0.38 13.89 -3.02
CA VAL A 111 1.67 13.26 -3.32
C VAL A 111 2.78 14.28 -3.14
N VAL A 112 3.69 14.03 -2.21
CA VAL A 112 4.82 14.91 -1.95
C VAL A 112 6.04 14.43 -2.72
N LEU A 113 6.54 15.26 -3.63
CA LEU A 113 7.74 14.99 -4.42
C LEU A 113 8.88 15.91 -3.97
N CYS A 114 10.10 15.45 -4.15
CA CYS A 114 11.28 16.28 -3.86
C CYS A 114 11.66 17.12 -5.08
N GLY A 115 11.84 18.43 -4.92
CA GLY A 115 12.19 19.35 -6.00
C GLY A 115 13.53 19.07 -6.68
N SER A 116 14.47 18.42 -5.98
CA SER A 116 15.80 18.08 -6.53
C SER A 116 15.86 16.66 -7.13
N SER A 117 15.18 15.67 -6.54
CA SER A 117 15.21 14.29 -7.02
C SER A 117 14.00 13.89 -7.89
N GLY A 118 12.92 14.68 -7.85
CA GLY A 118 11.73 14.45 -8.68
C GLY A 118 11.01 13.14 -8.41
N VAL A 119 10.57 12.49 -9.49
CA VAL A 119 9.88 11.19 -9.45
C VAL A 119 10.89 10.08 -9.20
N GLN A 120 10.63 9.27 -8.17
CA GLN A 120 11.42 8.09 -7.81
C GLN A 120 10.59 6.79 -7.98
N PRO A 121 11.19 5.59 -8.02
CA PRO A 121 10.46 4.32 -8.23
C PRO A 121 9.35 4.09 -7.21
N GLN A 122 9.62 4.43 -5.95
CA GLN A 122 8.58 4.36 -4.90
C GLN A 122 7.37 5.22 -5.24
N THR A 123 7.60 6.39 -5.87
CA THR A 123 6.51 7.23 -6.37
C THR A 123 5.71 6.51 -7.46
N GLU A 124 6.38 5.82 -8.38
CA GLU A 124 5.71 5.06 -9.46
C GLU A 124 4.82 3.96 -8.89
N THR A 125 5.30 3.22 -7.87
CA THR A 125 4.53 2.18 -7.21
C THR A 125 3.29 2.73 -6.52
N VAL A 126 3.44 3.78 -5.71
CA VAL A 126 2.29 4.43 -5.05
C VAL A 126 1.34 5.03 -6.10
N TRP A 127 1.86 5.56 -7.20
CA TRP A 127 1.06 6.11 -8.29
C TRP A 127 0.22 5.04 -8.98
N ARG A 128 0.80 3.85 -9.27
CA ARG A 128 0.06 2.70 -9.83
C ARG A 128 -1.04 2.23 -8.87
N GLN A 129 -0.77 2.16 -7.57
CA GLN A 129 -1.77 1.81 -6.57
C GLN A 129 -2.91 2.85 -6.52
N ALA A 130 -2.58 4.14 -6.55
CA ALA A 130 -3.58 5.20 -6.59
C ALA A 130 -4.42 5.16 -7.88
N ASN A 131 -3.84 4.76 -9.03
CA ASN A 131 -4.58 4.50 -10.27
C ASN A 131 -5.53 3.31 -10.13
N ARG A 132 -5.06 2.21 -9.51
CA ARG A 132 -5.89 1.01 -9.29
C ARG A 132 -7.15 1.31 -8.47
N TYR A 133 -7.04 2.18 -7.48
CA TYR A 133 -8.15 2.59 -6.61
C TYR A 133 -8.87 3.85 -7.08
N GLU A 134 -8.54 4.36 -8.25
CA GLU A 134 -9.15 5.57 -8.85
C GLU A 134 -9.13 6.78 -7.89
N VAL A 135 -8.05 6.91 -7.08
CA VAL A 135 -7.93 7.99 -6.09
C VAL A 135 -7.50 9.29 -6.76
N PRO A 136 -8.32 10.34 -6.76
CA PRO A 136 -7.95 11.69 -7.21
C PRO A 136 -6.75 12.20 -6.41
N ARG A 137 -5.85 12.91 -7.08
CA ARG A 137 -4.61 13.35 -6.44
C ARG A 137 -4.17 14.73 -6.87
N MET A 138 -3.42 15.37 -6.00
CA MET A 138 -2.65 16.57 -6.26
C MET A 138 -1.20 16.34 -5.87
N VAL A 139 -0.29 17.15 -6.38
CA VAL A 139 1.14 17.02 -6.11
C VAL A 139 1.67 18.28 -5.42
N PHE A 140 2.48 18.07 -4.39
CA PHE A 140 3.26 19.10 -3.74
C PHE A 140 4.74 18.85 -3.96
N VAL A 141 5.39 19.65 -4.79
CA VAL A 141 6.84 19.61 -5.02
C VAL A 141 7.51 20.36 -3.88
N ASN A 142 8.02 19.60 -2.95
CA ASN A 142 8.64 20.06 -1.70
C ASN A 142 10.14 20.23 -1.85
N LYS A 143 10.79 20.81 -0.85
CA LYS A 143 12.24 21.02 -0.78
C LYS A 143 12.78 21.91 -1.91
N MET A 144 12.02 22.93 -2.30
CA MET A 144 12.45 23.92 -3.27
C MET A 144 13.66 24.74 -2.79
N ASP A 145 14.00 24.65 -1.51
CA ASP A 145 15.19 25.23 -0.86
C ASP A 145 16.45 24.37 -0.98
N ARG A 146 16.38 23.16 -1.56
CA ARG A 146 17.56 22.30 -1.74
C ARG A 146 18.31 22.61 -3.03
N ALA A 147 19.63 22.37 -2.99
CA ALA A 147 20.49 22.45 -4.18
C ALA A 147 19.99 21.53 -5.29
N GLY A 148 19.89 22.03 -6.52
CA GLY A 148 19.36 21.34 -7.68
C GLY A 148 17.83 21.28 -7.76
N ALA A 149 17.11 21.98 -6.89
CA ALA A 149 15.65 22.01 -6.95
C ALA A 149 15.14 22.73 -8.20
N ASN A 150 14.25 22.05 -8.96
CA ASN A 150 13.65 22.58 -10.17
C ASN A 150 12.21 22.08 -10.31
N PHE A 151 11.25 22.98 -10.11
CA PHE A 151 9.81 22.65 -10.17
C PHE A 151 9.38 22.13 -11.55
N LEU A 152 9.74 22.82 -12.62
CA LEU A 152 9.30 22.44 -13.97
C LEU A 152 9.95 21.13 -14.46
N MET A 153 11.17 20.83 -14.01
CA MET A 153 11.78 19.52 -14.26
C MET A 153 10.93 18.39 -13.64
N VAL A 154 10.45 18.58 -12.41
CA VAL A 154 9.59 17.58 -11.75
C VAL A 154 8.25 17.42 -12.48
N VAL A 155 7.65 18.53 -12.94
CA VAL A 155 6.44 18.51 -13.77
C VAL A 155 6.64 17.69 -15.05
N GLU A 156 7.78 17.83 -15.72
CA GLU A 156 8.08 17.04 -16.92
C GLU A 156 8.30 15.56 -16.59
N GLN A 157 9.02 15.26 -15.53
CA GLN A 157 9.18 13.86 -15.07
C GLN A 157 7.85 13.19 -14.73
N MET A 158 6.86 13.92 -14.21
CA MET A 158 5.53 13.37 -13.96
C MET A 158 4.85 12.94 -15.27
N LYS A 159 5.03 13.69 -16.37
CA LYS A 159 4.52 13.28 -17.68
C LYS A 159 5.24 12.04 -18.21
N ASP A 160 6.57 12.07 -18.20
CA ASP A 160 7.40 11.05 -18.81
C ASP A 160 7.36 9.71 -18.06
N ARG A 161 7.44 9.74 -16.73
CA ARG A 161 7.58 8.53 -15.90
C ARG A 161 6.25 8.02 -15.34
N LEU A 162 5.31 8.91 -15.03
CA LEU A 162 4.02 8.53 -14.44
C LEU A 162 2.87 8.49 -15.46
N GLY A 163 3.11 8.98 -16.69
CA GLY A 163 2.06 9.16 -17.69
C GLY A 163 0.94 10.11 -17.21
N ALA A 164 1.26 11.00 -16.27
CA ALA A 164 0.32 11.93 -15.68
C ALA A 164 0.13 13.18 -16.55
N ASN A 165 -0.96 13.90 -16.32
CA ASN A 165 -1.19 15.22 -16.88
C ASN A 165 -1.09 16.30 -15.77
N PRO A 166 0.13 16.69 -15.34
CA PRO A 166 0.32 17.69 -14.31
C PRO A 166 -0.03 19.09 -14.81
N VAL A 167 -0.83 19.81 -14.04
CA VAL A 167 -1.16 21.20 -14.30
C VAL A 167 -0.56 22.06 -13.20
N PRO A 168 0.50 22.87 -13.52
CA PRO A 168 1.06 23.80 -12.57
C PRO A 168 0.02 24.82 -12.12
N MET A 169 -0.23 24.85 -10.82
CA MET A 169 -1.10 25.85 -10.17
C MET A 169 -0.29 27.04 -9.70
N GLN A 170 1.01 26.85 -9.54
CA GLN A 170 1.95 27.81 -9.01
C GLN A 170 3.29 27.77 -9.78
N LEU A 171 4.05 28.84 -9.70
CA LEU A 171 5.46 28.86 -10.09
C LEU A 171 6.33 29.23 -8.90
N ALA A 172 7.52 28.65 -8.83
CA ALA A 172 8.48 28.95 -7.77
C ALA A 172 9.18 30.30 -8.03
N ILE A 173 9.32 31.12 -7.00
CA ILE A 173 10.10 32.35 -7.05
C ILE A 173 11.49 32.08 -6.47
N GLY A 174 12.47 31.94 -7.36
CA GLY A 174 13.80 31.47 -7.00
C GLY A 174 13.82 29.96 -6.74
N ALA A 175 14.99 29.45 -6.45
CA ALA A 175 15.25 28.07 -6.08
C ALA A 175 16.43 28.02 -5.10
N GLU A 176 16.61 26.90 -4.42
CA GLU A 176 17.69 26.71 -3.46
C GLU A 176 17.61 27.74 -2.31
N ASP A 177 18.74 28.33 -1.94
CA ASP A 177 18.78 29.35 -0.88
C ASP A 177 18.00 30.63 -1.24
N ASP A 178 17.76 30.86 -2.54
CA ASP A 178 17.01 32.01 -3.05
C ASP A 178 15.48 31.77 -3.17
N PHE A 179 14.98 30.62 -2.72
CA PHE A 179 13.54 30.31 -2.74
C PHE A 179 12.78 31.25 -1.79
N LYS A 180 12.04 32.21 -2.34
CA LYS A 180 11.34 33.27 -1.59
C LYS A 180 9.87 33.02 -1.39
N GLY A 181 9.20 32.36 -2.33
CA GLY A 181 7.76 32.17 -2.33
C GLY A 181 7.27 31.58 -3.64
N VAL A 182 6.00 31.75 -3.93
CA VAL A 182 5.36 31.22 -5.13
C VAL A 182 4.52 32.28 -5.84
N ILE A 183 4.30 32.08 -7.13
CA ILE A 183 3.29 32.81 -7.90
C ILE A 183 2.07 31.92 -8.01
N ASP A 184 0.94 32.38 -7.54
CA ASP A 184 -0.38 31.76 -7.74
C ASP A 184 -0.89 32.11 -9.14
N LEU A 185 -1.07 31.10 -9.99
CA LEU A 185 -1.49 31.27 -11.38
C LEU A 185 -3.00 31.47 -11.51
N VAL A 186 -3.78 31.16 -10.49
CA VAL A 186 -5.23 31.46 -10.47
C VAL A 186 -5.45 32.94 -10.17
N LYS A 187 -4.82 33.46 -9.12
CA LYS A 187 -4.95 34.84 -8.67
C LYS A 187 -4.01 35.82 -9.40
N MET A 188 -3.00 35.31 -10.10
CA MET A 188 -1.91 36.09 -10.71
C MET A 188 -1.26 37.03 -9.71
N LYS A 189 -0.92 36.49 -8.55
CA LYS A 189 -0.24 37.21 -7.47
C LYS A 189 0.92 36.35 -6.92
N LYS A 190 1.94 37.06 -6.45
CA LYS A 190 3.02 36.45 -5.69
C LYS A 190 2.60 36.30 -4.23
N ILE A 191 2.91 35.14 -3.63
CA ILE A 191 2.71 34.85 -2.21
C ILE A 191 4.07 34.71 -1.54
N VAL A 192 4.29 35.50 -0.48
CA VAL A 192 5.52 35.46 0.32
C VAL A 192 5.17 35.25 1.78
N TRP A 193 5.74 34.23 2.41
CA TRP A 193 5.57 33.92 3.83
C TRP A 193 6.64 34.59 4.66
N SER A 194 6.25 35.05 5.86
CA SER A 194 7.14 35.65 6.84
C SER A 194 8.10 34.59 7.43
N GLU A 195 9.37 34.90 7.52
CA GLU A 195 10.36 34.02 8.16
C GLU A 195 10.40 34.21 9.69
N THR A 196 9.88 35.31 10.20
CA THR A 196 9.99 35.68 11.61
C THR A 196 8.96 34.99 12.50
N ASP A 197 7.87 34.51 11.93
CA ASP A 197 6.74 33.88 12.64
C ASP A 197 6.44 32.45 12.16
N GLN A 198 7.45 31.79 11.64
CA GLN A 198 7.35 30.42 11.13
C GLN A 198 6.35 30.27 9.98
N GLY A 199 6.20 31.29 9.14
CA GLY A 199 5.31 31.31 7.99
C GLY A 199 3.83 31.46 8.33
N THR A 200 3.48 31.85 9.55
CA THR A 200 2.07 32.04 9.95
C THR A 200 1.44 33.20 9.20
N THR A 201 2.19 34.29 8.98
CA THR A 201 1.75 35.43 8.18
C THR A 201 2.33 35.38 6.78
N PHE A 202 1.57 35.87 5.82
CA PHE A 202 1.96 35.95 4.41
C PHE A 202 1.41 37.25 3.80
N VAL A 203 1.92 37.59 2.63
CA VAL A 203 1.49 38.76 1.87
C VAL A 203 1.33 38.41 0.39
N TYR A 204 0.29 39.00 -0.22
CA TYR A 204 0.13 39.01 -1.67
C TYR A 204 0.81 40.24 -2.23
N GLU A 205 1.64 40.04 -3.23
CA GLU A 205 2.34 41.09 -3.96
C GLU A 205 2.19 40.90 -5.47
N ASP A 206 2.52 41.93 -6.23
CA ASP A 206 2.52 41.84 -7.68
C ASP A 206 3.65 40.94 -8.19
N ILE A 207 3.41 40.27 -9.30
CA ILE A 207 4.39 39.38 -9.94
C ILE A 207 5.62 40.19 -10.37
N PRO A 208 6.84 39.72 -10.08
CA PRO A 208 8.08 40.38 -10.55
C PRO A 208 8.06 40.48 -12.08
N VAL A 209 8.52 41.63 -12.60
CA VAL A 209 8.51 41.91 -14.05
C VAL A 209 9.23 40.82 -14.86
N GLU A 210 10.33 40.30 -14.33
CA GLU A 210 11.10 39.22 -14.93
C GLU A 210 10.35 37.88 -15.07
N MET A 211 9.32 37.64 -14.23
CA MET A 211 8.51 36.41 -14.24
C MET A 211 7.14 36.58 -14.89
N GLN A 212 6.78 37.80 -15.28
CA GLN A 212 5.44 38.08 -15.78
C GLN A 212 5.11 37.28 -17.06
N ALA A 213 5.99 37.28 -18.03
CA ALA A 213 5.80 36.57 -19.30
C ALA A 213 5.72 35.04 -19.11
N GLU A 214 6.49 34.47 -18.18
CA GLU A 214 6.43 33.05 -17.85
C GLU A 214 5.12 32.72 -17.11
N SER A 215 4.71 33.59 -16.19
CA SER A 215 3.45 33.43 -15.46
C SER A 215 2.23 33.51 -16.39
N GLU A 216 2.23 34.44 -17.34
CA GLU A 216 1.17 34.54 -18.35
C GLU A 216 1.08 33.28 -19.22
N LYS A 217 2.23 32.76 -19.66
CA LYS A 217 2.29 31.50 -20.43
C LYS A 217 1.70 30.32 -19.65
N TRP A 218 2.08 30.14 -18.39
CA TRP A 218 1.56 29.05 -17.58
C TRP A 218 0.11 29.27 -17.13
N ARG A 219 -0.32 30.52 -16.98
CA ARG A 219 -1.71 30.90 -16.80
C ARG A 219 -2.56 30.43 -17.98
N GLU A 220 -2.09 30.64 -19.21
CA GLU A 220 -2.78 30.21 -20.43
C GLU A 220 -2.98 28.69 -20.43
N VAL A 221 -1.93 27.90 -20.12
CA VAL A 221 -2.02 26.43 -19.97
C VAL A 221 -3.04 26.04 -18.88
N LEU A 222 -3.06 26.74 -17.75
CA LEU A 222 -4.02 26.49 -16.68
C LEU A 222 -5.46 26.77 -17.13
N VAL A 223 -5.70 27.88 -17.79
CA VAL A 223 -7.03 28.28 -18.30
C VAL A 223 -7.53 27.31 -19.38
N GLU A 224 -6.66 26.88 -20.29
CA GLU A 224 -6.97 25.87 -21.31
C GLU A 224 -7.42 24.55 -20.63
N ASN A 225 -6.66 24.07 -19.66
CA ASN A 225 -7.04 22.87 -18.89
C ASN A 225 -8.36 23.05 -18.11
N ALA A 226 -8.64 24.21 -17.57
CA ALA A 226 -9.91 24.48 -16.91
C ALA A 226 -11.08 24.51 -17.89
N ALA A 227 -10.89 25.10 -19.07
CA ALA A 227 -11.90 25.19 -20.12
C ALA A 227 -12.35 23.82 -20.65
N GLU A 228 -11.44 22.86 -20.73
CA GLU A 228 -11.75 21.51 -21.19
C GLU A 228 -12.70 20.71 -20.25
N ALA A 229 -13.01 21.23 -19.06
CA ALA A 229 -13.85 20.55 -18.09
C ALA A 229 -15.32 20.44 -18.52
N THR A 230 -15.85 21.44 -19.21
CA THR A 230 -17.26 21.47 -19.65
C THR A 230 -17.41 22.19 -20.99
N GLU A 231 -18.46 21.83 -21.75
CA GLU A 231 -18.77 22.49 -23.01
C GLU A 231 -18.94 24.01 -22.84
N VAL A 232 -19.57 24.45 -21.77
CA VAL A 232 -19.83 25.88 -21.48
C VAL A 232 -18.52 26.64 -21.26
N LEU A 233 -17.58 26.10 -20.52
CA LEU A 233 -16.27 26.73 -20.28
C LEU A 233 -15.43 26.74 -21.55
N MET A 234 -15.54 25.69 -22.38
CA MET A 234 -14.83 25.58 -23.64
C MET A 234 -15.38 26.60 -24.68
N GLU A 235 -16.71 26.74 -24.78
CA GLU A 235 -17.32 27.74 -25.67
C GLU A 235 -16.85 29.15 -25.28
N LYS A 236 -16.92 29.49 -24.02
CA LYS A 236 -16.47 30.79 -23.49
C LYS A 236 -15.00 31.06 -23.81
N TYR A 237 -14.12 30.06 -23.62
CA TYR A 237 -12.70 30.16 -23.95
C TYR A 237 -12.45 30.36 -25.45
N LEU A 238 -13.15 29.60 -26.31
CA LEU A 238 -13.04 29.71 -27.78
C LEU A 238 -13.57 31.04 -28.35
N GLU A 239 -14.56 31.66 -27.67
CA GLU A 239 -15.06 32.97 -28.00
C GLU A 239 -14.11 34.10 -27.57
N GLY A 240 -13.04 33.79 -26.84
CA GLY A 240 -12.04 34.73 -26.36
C GLY A 240 -12.50 35.52 -25.12
N GLU A 241 -13.50 35.01 -24.39
CA GLU A 241 -13.89 35.55 -23.10
C GLU A 241 -12.96 35.06 -21.99
N GLU A 242 -12.65 35.92 -21.04
CA GLU A 242 -11.86 35.56 -19.88
C GLU A 242 -12.69 34.71 -18.91
N LEU A 243 -12.12 33.57 -18.46
CA LEU A 243 -12.67 32.78 -17.37
C LEU A 243 -12.37 33.46 -16.02
N SER A 244 -13.38 33.55 -15.15
CA SER A 244 -13.19 34.04 -13.80
C SER A 244 -12.36 33.06 -12.95
N GLU A 245 -11.81 33.53 -11.82
CA GLU A 245 -11.08 32.67 -10.88
C GLU A 245 -11.94 31.48 -10.42
N GLU A 246 -13.22 31.70 -10.13
CA GLU A 246 -14.18 30.66 -9.72
C GLU A 246 -14.42 29.63 -10.83
N GLU A 247 -14.54 30.07 -12.09
CA GLU A 247 -14.70 29.17 -13.25
C GLU A 247 -13.45 28.33 -13.49
N ILE A 248 -12.25 28.91 -13.35
CA ILE A 248 -10.98 28.19 -13.47
C ILE A 248 -10.89 27.14 -12.35
N MET A 249 -11.14 27.53 -11.10
CA MET A 249 -11.10 26.61 -9.95
C MET A 249 -12.10 25.47 -10.12
N SER A 250 -13.33 25.78 -10.58
CA SER A 250 -14.36 24.76 -10.84
C SER A 250 -13.92 23.78 -11.95
N GLY A 251 -13.39 24.31 -13.06
CA GLY A 251 -12.89 23.47 -14.17
C GLY A 251 -11.77 22.55 -13.75
N ILE A 252 -10.75 23.06 -13.06
CA ILE A 252 -9.64 22.27 -12.51
C ILE A 252 -10.16 21.23 -11.52
N ARG A 253 -11.11 21.58 -10.63
CA ARG A 253 -11.71 20.63 -9.70
C ARG A 253 -12.38 19.46 -10.43
N ILE A 254 -13.24 19.73 -11.40
CA ILE A 254 -13.98 18.69 -12.16
C ILE A 254 -13.00 17.69 -12.77
N ARG A 255 -11.96 18.16 -13.44
CA ARG A 255 -10.96 17.30 -14.08
C ARG A 255 -10.02 16.61 -13.11
N THR A 256 -9.82 17.18 -11.92
CA THR A 256 -9.07 16.52 -10.85
C THR A 256 -9.87 15.34 -10.28
N LEU A 257 -11.17 15.53 -10.05
CA LEU A 257 -12.06 14.49 -9.54
C LEU A 257 -12.22 13.32 -10.52
N SER A 258 -12.17 13.58 -11.82
CA SER A 258 -12.14 12.54 -12.87
C SER A 258 -10.73 11.92 -13.09
N SER A 259 -9.72 12.38 -12.35
CA SER A 259 -8.31 11.98 -12.51
C SER A 259 -7.69 12.24 -13.88
N GLU A 260 -8.25 13.17 -14.67
CA GLU A 260 -7.72 13.57 -15.97
C GLU A 260 -6.50 14.46 -15.85
N ILE A 261 -6.45 15.29 -14.83
CA ILE A 261 -5.33 16.19 -14.53
C ILE A 261 -4.87 16.06 -13.08
N VAL A 262 -3.67 16.56 -12.83
CA VAL A 262 -3.06 16.57 -11.48
C VAL A 262 -2.63 17.99 -11.14
N PRO A 263 -3.38 18.73 -10.29
CA PRO A 263 -2.96 20.03 -9.81
C PRO A 263 -1.61 19.93 -9.10
N THR A 264 -0.64 20.75 -9.51
CA THR A 264 0.73 20.66 -9.03
C THR A 264 1.18 21.97 -8.40
N PHE A 265 1.58 21.89 -7.13
CA PHE A 265 2.00 22.98 -6.27
C PHE A 265 3.49 22.86 -5.91
N CYS A 266 4.11 23.92 -5.43
CA CYS A 266 5.50 23.91 -4.99
C CYS A 266 5.71 24.67 -3.68
N GLY A 267 6.77 24.29 -2.96
CA GLY A 267 7.12 24.94 -1.71
C GLY A 267 8.31 24.31 -0.98
N SER A 268 8.50 24.74 0.23
CA SER A 268 9.45 24.15 1.18
C SER A 268 8.81 24.05 2.56
N ALA A 269 8.41 22.85 2.94
CA ALA A 269 7.86 22.59 4.26
C ALA A 269 8.88 22.93 5.36
N PHE A 270 10.18 22.67 5.13
CA PHE A 270 11.24 23.00 6.08
C PHE A 270 11.37 24.50 6.29
N LYS A 271 11.24 25.31 5.24
CA LYS A 271 11.28 26.78 5.30
C LYS A 271 9.90 27.39 5.62
N ASN A 272 8.88 26.58 5.91
CA ASN A 272 7.53 27.04 6.24
C ASN A 272 6.86 27.83 5.11
N LYS A 273 7.09 27.46 3.85
CA LYS A 273 6.58 28.17 2.66
C LYS A 273 5.74 27.21 1.80
N GLY A 274 4.50 27.57 1.51
CA GLY A 274 3.61 26.87 0.56
C GLY A 274 2.66 25.84 1.17
N VAL A 275 2.82 25.38 2.41
CA VAL A 275 1.99 24.31 2.99
C VAL A 275 0.55 24.75 3.22
N GLN A 276 0.32 25.99 3.66
CA GLN A 276 -1.04 26.53 3.82
C GLN A 276 -1.78 26.60 2.48
N ALA A 277 -1.09 26.98 1.40
CA ALA A 277 -1.68 26.96 0.05
C ALA A 277 -2.06 25.55 -0.40
N VAL A 278 -1.32 24.52 0.02
CA VAL A 278 -1.70 23.12 -0.20
C VAL A 278 -2.97 22.76 0.59
N LEU A 279 -3.15 23.27 1.82
CA LEU A 279 -4.38 23.05 2.59
C LEU A 279 -5.60 23.73 1.92
N ASP A 280 -5.45 24.92 1.40
CA ASP A 280 -6.50 25.58 0.61
C ASP A 280 -6.82 24.75 -0.64
N ALA A 281 -5.80 24.27 -1.35
CA ALA A 281 -5.96 23.41 -2.51
C ALA A 281 -6.65 22.07 -2.19
N VAL A 282 -6.48 21.51 -1.01
CA VAL A 282 -7.22 20.32 -0.55
C VAL A 282 -8.72 20.64 -0.47
N ILE A 283 -9.10 21.81 0.01
CA ILE A 283 -10.52 22.21 0.03
C ILE A 283 -11.05 22.43 -1.38
N ASP A 284 -10.29 23.13 -2.22
CA ASP A 284 -10.71 23.53 -3.56
C ASP A 284 -10.78 22.38 -4.55
N TYR A 285 -9.81 21.46 -4.54
CA TYR A 285 -9.63 20.48 -5.60
C TYR A 285 -9.83 19.02 -5.19
N MET A 286 -9.78 18.68 -3.89
CA MET A 286 -9.99 17.31 -3.44
C MET A 286 -11.45 17.02 -3.14
N PRO A 287 -11.93 15.77 -3.35
CA PRO A 287 -13.33 15.43 -3.18
C PRO A 287 -13.79 15.41 -1.73
N ALA A 288 -15.05 15.68 -1.53
CA ALA A 288 -15.79 15.28 -0.34
C ALA A 288 -16.20 13.80 -0.43
N PRO A 289 -16.53 13.13 0.69
CA PRO A 289 -16.96 11.71 0.67
C PRO A 289 -18.15 11.42 -0.23
N THR A 290 -19.00 12.41 -0.52
CA THR A 290 -20.15 12.29 -1.43
C THR A 290 -19.84 12.46 -2.91
N GLU A 291 -18.62 12.87 -3.24
CA GLU A 291 -18.19 13.14 -4.63
C GLU A 291 -17.31 12.00 -5.19
N VAL A 292 -16.94 11.03 -4.36
CA VAL A 292 -16.25 9.82 -4.78
C VAL A 292 -17.26 8.72 -5.08
N LYS A 293 -16.85 7.73 -5.88
CA LYS A 293 -17.68 6.57 -6.16
C LYS A 293 -18.08 5.87 -4.86
N ALA A 294 -19.38 5.64 -4.69
CA ALA A 294 -19.88 4.88 -3.56
C ALA A 294 -19.33 3.44 -3.59
N ILE A 295 -19.08 2.88 -2.41
CA ILE A 295 -18.45 1.56 -2.29
C ILE A 295 -19.45 0.45 -2.61
N ASP A 296 -19.04 -0.51 -3.43
CA ASP A 296 -19.81 -1.69 -3.74
C ASP A 296 -19.63 -2.77 -2.65
N GLY A 297 -20.68 -3.54 -2.42
CA GLY A 297 -20.69 -4.65 -1.49
C GLY A 297 -21.56 -5.79 -1.99
N VAL A 298 -21.45 -6.94 -1.33
CA VAL A 298 -22.23 -8.14 -1.64
C VAL A 298 -23.06 -8.53 -0.41
N LEU A 299 -24.36 -8.70 -0.59
CA LEU A 299 -25.28 -9.19 0.44
C LEU A 299 -25.12 -10.71 0.65
N GLU A 300 -25.64 -11.25 1.76
CA GLU A 300 -25.61 -12.70 2.05
C GLU A 300 -26.23 -13.57 0.95
N ASN A 301 -27.20 -13.04 0.21
CA ASN A 301 -27.84 -13.74 -0.90
C ASN A 301 -27.06 -13.69 -2.23
N GLY A 302 -25.90 -13.01 -2.24
CA GLY A 302 -25.05 -12.84 -3.42
C GLY A 302 -25.39 -11.63 -4.30
N ASP A 303 -26.41 -10.84 -3.96
CA ASP A 303 -26.76 -9.63 -4.70
C ASP A 303 -25.74 -8.54 -4.45
N GLN A 304 -25.36 -7.83 -5.52
CA GLN A 304 -24.54 -6.62 -5.40
C GLN A 304 -25.37 -5.45 -4.89
N VAL A 305 -24.77 -4.63 -4.05
CA VAL A 305 -25.38 -3.43 -3.49
C VAL A 305 -24.34 -2.33 -3.37
N THR A 306 -24.74 -1.11 -3.66
CA THR A 306 -23.91 0.08 -3.46
C THR A 306 -24.26 0.70 -2.11
N CYS A 307 -23.25 1.03 -1.31
CA CYS A 307 -23.38 1.67 -0.01
C CYS A 307 -23.17 3.19 -0.17
N GLU A 308 -24.29 3.91 -0.24
CA GLU A 308 -24.27 5.37 -0.37
C GLU A 308 -23.86 6.05 0.95
N VAL A 309 -23.17 7.19 0.83
CA VAL A 309 -22.66 7.97 1.98
C VAL A 309 -23.81 8.78 2.61
N GLU A 310 -24.67 8.10 3.34
CA GLU A 310 -25.84 8.68 4.01
C GLU A 310 -25.93 8.22 5.46
N ASP A 311 -26.28 9.14 6.39
CA ASP A 311 -26.36 8.84 7.83
C ASP A 311 -27.51 7.93 8.22
N ASP A 312 -28.61 7.97 7.49
CA ASP A 312 -29.82 7.16 7.76
C ASP A 312 -29.82 5.82 7.02
N ALA A 313 -28.81 5.53 6.21
CA ALA A 313 -28.61 4.24 5.58
C ALA A 313 -28.18 3.16 6.61
N PRO A 314 -28.30 1.88 6.29
CA PRO A 314 -27.74 0.80 7.12
C PRO A 314 -26.22 0.94 7.29
N PHE A 315 -25.74 0.72 8.51
CA PHE A 315 -24.31 0.87 8.82
C PHE A 315 -23.45 -0.12 8.03
N ALA A 316 -22.42 0.40 7.37
CA ALA A 316 -21.34 -0.36 6.77
C ALA A 316 -20.02 0.39 6.88
N ALA A 317 -18.99 -0.28 7.35
CA ALA A 317 -17.66 0.26 7.55
C ALA A 317 -16.58 -0.76 7.21
N LEU A 318 -15.40 -0.29 6.86
CA LEU A 318 -14.22 -1.12 6.59
C LEU A 318 -13.16 -0.87 7.67
N ALA A 319 -12.75 -1.93 8.36
CA ALA A 319 -11.62 -1.91 9.28
C ALA A 319 -10.33 -1.94 8.47
N PHE A 320 -9.61 -0.81 8.39
CA PHE A 320 -8.43 -0.71 7.52
C PHE A 320 -7.09 -0.78 8.25
N LYS A 321 -7.10 -0.60 9.59
CA LYS A 321 -5.90 -0.70 10.41
C LYS A 321 -6.23 -1.19 11.80
N ILE A 322 -5.36 -2.06 12.33
CA ILE A 322 -5.37 -2.46 13.73
C ILE A 322 -4.05 -2.02 14.35
N ALA A 323 -4.10 -1.49 15.54
CA ALA A 323 -2.94 -1.11 16.32
C ALA A 323 -3.08 -1.58 17.77
N THR A 324 -2.00 -2.01 18.38
CA THR A 324 -1.96 -2.33 19.80
C THR A 324 -1.45 -1.14 20.58
N ASP A 325 -2.27 -0.66 21.49
CA ASP A 325 -1.93 0.43 22.40
C ASP A 325 -1.68 -0.12 23.81
N PRO A 326 -0.58 0.26 24.48
CA PRO A 326 -0.24 -0.30 25.79
C PRO A 326 -1.23 0.05 26.90
N PHE A 327 -2.04 1.13 26.74
CA PHE A 327 -2.97 1.61 27.76
C PHE A 327 -4.42 1.19 27.54
N VAL A 328 -4.87 1.15 26.29
CA VAL A 328 -6.28 0.85 25.96
C VAL A 328 -6.48 -0.48 25.24
N GLY A 329 -5.38 -1.16 24.89
CA GLY A 329 -5.42 -2.44 24.18
C GLY A 329 -5.57 -2.27 22.67
N THR A 330 -6.36 -3.13 22.04
CA THR A 330 -6.51 -3.10 20.58
C THR A 330 -7.39 -1.92 20.12
N LEU A 331 -6.84 -1.14 19.21
CA LEU A 331 -7.51 -0.07 18.46
C LEU A 331 -7.79 -0.57 17.04
N THR A 332 -9.05 -0.58 16.64
CA THR A 332 -9.48 -0.90 15.27
C THR A 332 -9.91 0.37 14.58
N PHE A 333 -9.09 0.85 13.64
CA PHE A 333 -9.42 2.00 12.81
C PHE A 333 -10.35 1.57 11.69
N PHE A 334 -11.43 2.30 11.49
CA PHE A 334 -12.41 2.00 10.47
C PHE A 334 -12.94 3.28 9.81
N ARG A 335 -13.27 3.16 8.53
CA ARG A 335 -13.99 4.17 7.78
C ARG A 335 -15.45 3.76 7.64
N VAL A 336 -16.35 4.68 7.97
CA VAL A 336 -17.80 4.51 7.76
C VAL A 336 -18.15 4.92 6.34
N TYR A 337 -18.69 3.99 5.56
CA TYR A 337 -19.16 4.26 4.20
C TYR A 337 -20.66 4.58 4.16
N SER A 338 -21.44 3.97 5.02
CA SER A 338 -22.88 4.28 5.13
C SER A 338 -23.37 4.16 6.56
N GLY A 339 -24.44 4.88 6.88
CA GLY A 339 -25.09 4.83 8.17
C GLY A 339 -24.32 5.50 9.30
N LYS A 340 -24.69 5.16 10.52
CA LYS A 340 -24.11 5.66 11.76
C LYS A 340 -23.90 4.54 12.76
N LEU A 341 -22.95 4.73 13.66
CA LEU A 341 -22.64 3.83 14.75
C LEU A 341 -22.51 4.59 16.05
N ASN A 342 -23.20 4.12 17.11
CA ASN A 342 -23.08 4.71 18.44
C ASN A 342 -22.23 3.84 19.35
N SER A 343 -21.60 4.47 20.32
CA SER A 343 -20.92 3.76 21.41
C SER A 343 -21.90 2.86 22.15
N GLY A 344 -21.56 1.58 22.27
CA GLY A 344 -22.41 0.56 22.88
C GLY A 344 -23.23 -0.28 21.90
N ASP A 345 -23.30 0.11 20.62
CA ASP A 345 -23.97 -0.66 19.57
C ASP A 345 -23.22 -1.97 19.28
N SER A 346 -23.92 -2.90 18.64
CA SER A 346 -23.34 -4.15 18.17
C SER A 346 -23.25 -4.13 16.65
N VAL A 347 -22.11 -4.57 16.12
CA VAL A 347 -21.84 -4.72 14.70
C VAL A 347 -21.68 -6.20 14.35
N TYR A 348 -21.82 -6.52 13.08
CA TYR A 348 -21.62 -7.87 12.54
C TYR A 348 -20.41 -7.90 11.63
N ASN A 349 -19.55 -8.91 11.81
CA ASN A 349 -18.43 -9.21 10.93
C ASN A 349 -18.86 -10.38 10.02
N PRO A 350 -19.17 -10.14 8.74
CA PRO A 350 -19.68 -11.16 7.83
C PRO A 350 -18.65 -12.25 7.51
N LEU A 351 -17.36 -11.92 7.45
CA LEU A 351 -16.31 -12.88 7.13
C LEU A 351 -16.10 -13.93 8.22
N LYS A 352 -16.22 -13.53 9.48
CA LYS A 352 -16.10 -14.43 10.63
C LYS A 352 -17.42 -14.91 11.19
N SER A 353 -18.54 -14.43 10.62
CA SER A 353 -19.89 -14.72 11.10
C SER A 353 -20.08 -14.44 12.60
N LYS A 354 -19.50 -13.34 13.07
CA LYS A 354 -19.49 -12.96 14.50
C LYS A 354 -20.11 -11.58 14.74
N LYS A 355 -20.80 -11.46 15.87
CA LYS A 355 -21.28 -10.19 16.41
C LYS A 355 -20.30 -9.67 17.43
N GLU A 356 -19.97 -8.40 17.33
CA GLU A 356 -19.12 -7.72 18.31
C GLU A 356 -19.78 -6.46 18.84
N ARG A 357 -19.52 -6.14 20.09
CA ARG A 357 -20.02 -4.92 20.73
C ARG A 357 -18.95 -3.85 20.70
N VAL A 358 -19.28 -2.71 20.12
CA VAL A 358 -18.41 -1.50 20.11
C VAL A 358 -18.56 -0.80 21.44
N GLY A 359 -17.58 -0.97 22.33
CA GLY A 359 -17.61 -0.39 23.67
C GLY A 359 -17.38 1.11 23.66
N ARG A 360 -16.20 1.53 23.29
CA ARG A 360 -15.78 2.93 23.16
C ARG A 360 -15.26 3.22 21.78
N MET A 361 -15.49 4.43 21.31
CA MET A 361 -14.92 4.93 20.06
C MET A 361 -14.13 6.20 20.34
N VAL A 362 -13.05 6.39 19.62
CA VAL A 362 -12.19 7.56 19.74
C VAL A 362 -11.90 8.15 18.37
N GLN A 363 -11.80 9.46 18.35
CA GLN A 363 -11.22 10.22 17.26
C GLN A 363 -9.76 10.51 17.59
N MET A 364 -8.90 10.36 16.61
CA MET A 364 -7.47 10.62 16.79
C MET A 364 -7.13 12.04 16.38
N HIS A 365 -6.35 12.70 17.23
CA HIS A 365 -5.74 13.99 16.98
C HIS A 365 -4.24 13.86 17.21
N ALA A 366 -3.52 13.41 16.20
CA ALA A 366 -2.11 13.02 16.31
C ALA A 366 -1.91 11.98 17.44
N ASN A 367 -1.20 12.32 18.51
CA ASN A 367 -0.96 11.43 19.67
C ASN A 367 -2.06 11.51 20.75
N SER A 368 -3.05 12.38 20.61
CA SER A 368 -4.16 12.49 21.55
C SER A 368 -5.42 11.78 21.06
N ARG A 369 -6.25 11.36 21.99
CA ARG A 369 -7.50 10.64 21.73
C ARG A 369 -8.64 11.41 22.35
N GLU A 370 -9.68 11.67 21.55
CA GLU A 370 -10.95 12.21 22.03
C GLU A 370 -12.03 11.13 21.97
N GLU A 371 -12.69 10.86 23.09
CA GLU A 371 -13.78 9.88 23.12
C GLU A 371 -15.02 10.44 22.43
N ILE A 372 -15.54 9.72 21.44
CA ILE A 372 -16.73 10.09 20.69
C ILE A 372 -17.87 9.13 20.97
N LYS A 373 -19.10 9.64 20.97
CA LYS A 373 -20.31 8.84 21.24
C LYS A 373 -20.93 8.26 20.00
N GLU A 374 -20.76 8.92 18.87
CA GLU A 374 -21.28 8.49 17.57
C GLU A 374 -20.27 8.79 16.46
N VAL A 375 -20.31 8.01 15.41
CA VAL A 375 -19.59 8.22 14.16
C VAL A 375 -20.57 8.08 13.00
N LEU A 376 -20.43 8.94 11.99
CA LEU A 376 -21.37 9.11 10.90
C LEU A 376 -20.74 8.69 9.55
N ALA A 377 -21.57 8.51 8.52
CA ALA A 377 -21.10 8.17 7.16
C ALA A 377 -20.01 9.15 6.67
N GLY A 378 -19.00 8.65 5.98
CA GLY A 378 -17.87 9.43 5.47
C GLY A 378 -16.78 9.73 6.50
N ASP A 379 -16.93 9.29 7.75
CA ASP A 379 -15.99 9.59 8.82
C ASP A 379 -15.00 8.46 9.09
N ILE A 380 -13.87 8.78 9.72
CA ILE A 380 -12.84 7.86 10.17
C ILE A 380 -12.75 7.93 11.69
N ALA A 381 -12.79 6.78 12.35
CA ALA A 381 -12.68 6.65 13.80
C ALA A 381 -11.95 5.37 14.19
N ALA A 382 -11.65 5.22 15.49
CA ALA A 382 -11.12 3.98 16.04
C ALA A 382 -12.03 3.42 17.13
N ALA A 383 -12.31 2.12 17.08
CA ALA A 383 -13.02 1.39 18.12
C ALA A 383 -12.02 0.71 19.06
N ILE A 384 -12.30 0.76 20.36
CA ILE A 384 -11.49 0.12 21.39
C ILE A 384 -12.07 -1.23 21.75
N GLY A 385 -11.23 -2.28 21.69
CA GLY A 385 -11.52 -3.58 22.27
C GLY A 385 -12.35 -4.53 21.41
N LEU A 386 -12.44 -4.31 20.09
CA LEU A 386 -12.89 -5.34 19.16
C LEU A 386 -11.88 -6.49 19.14
N LYS A 387 -12.35 -7.73 19.34
CA LYS A 387 -11.46 -8.87 19.60
C LYS A 387 -11.20 -9.73 18.36
N ASP A 388 -12.22 -9.88 17.55
CA ASP A 388 -12.22 -10.81 16.42
C ASP A 388 -12.12 -10.12 15.05
N VAL A 389 -11.80 -8.81 15.01
CA VAL A 389 -11.61 -8.04 13.77
C VAL A 389 -10.15 -8.07 13.35
N THR A 390 -9.92 -8.27 12.04
CA THR A 390 -8.61 -8.12 11.39
C THR A 390 -8.65 -7.05 10.32
N THR A 391 -7.50 -6.58 9.90
CA THR A 391 -7.40 -5.55 8.86
C THR A 391 -8.02 -6.03 7.54
N GLY A 392 -8.81 -5.18 6.88
CA GLY A 392 -9.51 -5.49 5.63
C GLY A 392 -10.90 -6.08 5.82
N GLU A 393 -11.38 -6.26 7.06
CA GLU A 393 -12.71 -6.85 7.31
C GLU A 393 -13.81 -5.78 7.38
N THR A 394 -14.99 -6.19 6.93
CA THR A 394 -16.21 -5.38 6.98
C THR A 394 -16.86 -5.44 8.35
N LEU A 395 -17.35 -4.31 8.82
CA LEU A 395 -18.24 -4.17 9.97
C LEU A 395 -19.57 -3.61 9.47
N CYS A 396 -20.68 -4.32 9.68
CA CYS A 396 -21.98 -3.90 9.17
C CYS A 396 -23.09 -4.02 10.20
N ALA A 397 -24.26 -3.49 9.85
CA ALA A 397 -25.48 -3.65 10.63
C ALA A 397 -25.91 -5.11 10.69
N ILE A 398 -26.46 -5.54 11.84
CA ILE A 398 -26.87 -6.95 12.06
C ILE A 398 -28.07 -7.33 11.20
N ASP A 399 -28.94 -6.39 10.91
CA ASP A 399 -30.17 -6.57 10.14
C ASP A 399 -29.99 -6.43 8.63
N ARG A 400 -28.83 -5.94 8.19
CA ARG A 400 -28.43 -5.88 6.78
C ARG A 400 -26.97 -6.27 6.62
N VAL A 401 -26.72 -7.54 6.49
CA VAL A 401 -25.37 -8.07 6.34
C VAL A 401 -24.85 -7.80 4.92
N VAL A 402 -23.78 -7.04 4.83
CA VAL A 402 -23.07 -6.72 3.59
C VAL A 402 -21.59 -6.99 3.78
N THR A 403 -20.95 -7.54 2.78
CA THR A 403 -19.48 -7.64 2.70
C THR A 403 -19.00 -6.64 1.68
N LEU A 404 -18.25 -5.65 2.11
CA LEU A 404 -17.57 -4.70 1.22
C LEU A 404 -16.43 -5.42 0.50
N GLU A 405 -15.99 -4.85 -0.62
CA GLU A 405 -14.87 -5.40 -1.40
C GLU A 405 -13.65 -5.66 -0.51
N LYS A 406 -13.07 -6.86 -0.64
CA LYS A 406 -11.93 -7.27 0.15
C LYS A 406 -10.66 -6.53 -0.28
N MET A 407 -9.80 -6.25 0.69
CA MET A 407 -8.41 -5.89 0.40
C MET A 407 -7.62 -7.15 0.03
N GLU A 408 -6.88 -7.11 -1.04
CA GLU A 408 -5.90 -8.12 -1.40
C GLU A 408 -4.56 -7.75 -0.79
N PHE A 409 -3.89 -8.74 -0.21
CA PHE A 409 -2.60 -8.52 0.43
C PHE A 409 -1.53 -9.35 -0.28
N PRO A 410 -0.36 -8.77 -0.58
CA PRO A 410 0.72 -9.50 -1.22
C PRO A 410 1.26 -10.60 -0.32
N GLU A 411 1.70 -11.68 -0.92
CA GLU A 411 2.37 -12.77 -0.22
C GLU A 411 3.76 -12.32 0.26
N PRO A 412 4.18 -12.72 1.47
CA PRO A 412 5.51 -12.41 1.96
C PRO A 412 6.60 -13.08 1.10
N VAL A 413 7.74 -12.41 0.95
CA VAL A 413 8.83 -12.83 0.06
C VAL A 413 10.09 -13.28 0.80
N ILE A 414 10.20 -12.99 2.11
CA ILE A 414 11.35 -13.34 2.94
C ILE A 414 10.87 -13.97 4.24
N SER A 415 11.64 -14.94 4.77
CA SER A 415 11.34 -15.61 6.03
C SER A 415 12.58 -15.72 6.92
N VAL A 416 12.39 -15.64 8.22
CA VAL A 416 13.44 -15.89 9.22
C VAL A 416 12.92 -16.81 10.32
N ALA A 417 13.81 -17.67 10.83
CA ALA A 417 13.51 -18.45 12.03
C ALA A 417 13.70 -17.60 13.27
N VAL A 418 12.78 -17.69 14.21
CA VAL A 418 12.82 -16.99 15.51
C VAL A 418 12.78 -17.99 16.64
N GLU A 419 13.80 -17.97 17.50
CA GLU A 419 13.93 -18.87 18.63
C GLU A 419 13.95 -18.08 19.94
N PRO A 420 13.02 -18.34 20.88
CA PRO A 420 13.02 -17.67 22.17
C PRO A 420 14.23 -18.09 23.01
N LYS A 421 14.86 -17.17 23.73
CA LYS A 421 16.02 -17.46 24.56
C LYS A 421 15.67 -18.24 25.86
N SER A 422 14.42 -18.17 26.28
CA SER A 422 13.94 -18.85 27.52
C SER A 422 12.50 -19.35 27.34
N LYS A 423 12.05 -20.24 28.22
CA LYS A 423 10.65 -20.68 28.27
C LYS A 423 9.67 -19.55 28.57
N ALA A 424 10.06 -18.57 29.35
CA ALA A 424 9.25 -17.39 29.63
C ALA A 424 9.10 -16.51 28.38
N ASP A 425 10.15 -16.42 27.56
CA ASP A 425 10.09 -15.70 26.28
C ASP A 425 9.24 -16.42 25.26
N GLN A 426 9.15 -17.75 25.32
CA GLN A 426 8.30 -18.53 24.40
C GLN A 426 6.81 -18.18 24.53
N GLU A 427 6.29 -18.05 25.77
CA GLU A 427 4.89 -17.66 25.99
C GLU A 427 4.64 -16.23 25.52
N LYS A 428 5.55 -15.30 25.88
CA LYS A 428 5.45 -13.90 25.44
C LYS A 428 5.57 -13.77 23.92
N MET A 429 6.45 -14.55 23.29
CA MET A 429 6.64 -14.56 21.84
C MET A 429 5.36 -14.99 21.11
N GLY A 430 4.67 -16.04 21.57
CA GLY A 430 3.40 -16.46 20.98
C GLY A 430 2.34 -15.36 21.05
N ILE A 431 2.25 -14.62 22.18
CA ILE A 431 1.34 -13.49 22.33
C ILE A 431 1.73 -12.33 21.42
N ALA A 432 3.03 -12.00 21.39
CA ALA A 432 3.55 -10.90 20.56
C ALA A 432 3.33 -11.15 19.08
N LEU A 433 3.70 -12.34 18.58
CA LEU A 433 3.52 -12.74 17.19
C LEU A 433 2.05 -12.77 16.79
N GLY A 434 1.16 -13.25 17.65
CA GLY A 434 -0.28 -13.23 17.38
C GLY A 434 -0.85 -11.81 17.24
N LYS A 435 -0.40 -10.86 18.07
CA LYS A 435 -0.81 -9.45 17.96
C LYS A 435 -0.24 -8.79 16.73
N LEU A 436 1.05 -8.98 16.43
CA LEU A 436 1.69 -8.42 15.23
C LEU A 436 1.04 -8.95 13.94
N ALA A 437 0.71 -10.24 13.88
CA ALA A 437 -0.01 -10.83 12.76
C ALA A 437 -1.46 -10.32 12.62
N GLN A 438 -2.09 -9.89 13.71
CA GLN A 438 -3.40 -9.25 13.67
C GLN A 438 -3.33 -7.82 13.12
N GLU A 439 -2.23 -7.11 13.41
CA GLU A 439 -1.99 -5.75 12.92
C GLU A 439 -1.62 -5.72 11.44
N ASP A 440 -0.77 -6.66 11.01
CA ASP A 440 -0.20 -6.71 9.67
C ASP A 440 -0.53 -8.01 8.94
N PRO A 441 -1.44 -8.00 7.97
CA PRO A 441 -1.83 -9.19 7.22
C PRO A 441 -0.75 -9.71 6.24
N SER A 442 0.31 -8.94 5.94
CA SER A 442 1.47 -9.41 5.16
C SER A 442 2.51 -10.12 6.03
N PHE A 443 2.35 -10.04 7.35
CA PHE A 443 3.17 -10.76 8.30
C PHE A 443 2.57 -12.13 8.60
N ARG A 444 3.31 -13.19 8.33
CA ARG A 444 2.88 -14.58 8.60
C ARG A 444 3.76 -15.22 9.65
N VAL A 445 3.13 -16.05 10.45
CA VAL A 445 3.78 -16.84 11.49
C VAL A 445 3.40 -18.30 11.31
N GLU A 446 4.39 -19.15 11.11
CA GLU A 446 4.21 -20.58 10.93
C GLU A 446 5.17 -21.33 11.84
N THR A 447 4.79 -22.54 12.25
CA THR A 447 5.69 -23.44 12.95
C THR A 447 6.10 -24.52 11.96
N ASP A 448 7.38 -24.64 11.72
CA ASP A 448 7.93 -25.74 10.92
C ASP A 448 7.73 -27.07 11.66
N GLU A 449 6.96 -27.97 11.07
CA GLU A 449 6.61 -29.26 11.67
C GLU A 449 7.83 -30.19 11.84
N GLU A 450 8.85 -30.06 10.98
CA GLU A 450 10.04 -30.89 11.02
C GLU A 450 11.05 -30.39 12.06
N SER A 451 11.35 -29.09 12.08
CA SER A 451 12.34 -28.52 13.01
C SER A 451 11.73 -28.03 14.33
N GLY A 452 10.42 -27.83 14.37
CA GLY A 452 9.72 -27.21 15.51
C GLY A 452 10.04 -25.71 15.67
N GLN A 453 10.73 -25.08 14.72
CA GLN A 453 11.07 -23.66 14.75
C GLN A 453 9.88 -22.79 14.39
N THR A 454 9.79 -21.62 15.00
CA THR A 454 8.85 -20.59 14.59
C THR A 454 9.46 -19.79 13.45
N ILE A 455 8.81 -19.82 12.29
CA ILE A 455 9.18 -19.06 11.09
C ILE A 455 8.28 -17.84 11.01
N ILE A 456 8.88 -16.67 10.85
CA ILE A 456 8.16 -15.43 10.54
C ILE A 456 8.50 -14.99 9.12
N SER A 457 7.48 -14.54 8.39
CA SER A 457 7.61 -14.14 6.98
C SER A 457 7.06 -12.73 6.77
N GLY A 458 7.70 -11.97 5.89
CA GLY A 458 7.36 -10.57 5.62
C GLY A 458 7.81 -10.09 4.23
N MET A 459 7.61 -8.80 3.96
CA MET A 459 7.81 -8.18 2.66
C MET A 459 9.27 -7.80 2.36
N GLY A 460 10.13 -7.72 3.39
CA GLY A 460 11.53 -7.36 3.23
C GLY A 460 12.30 -7.45 4.53
N GLU A 461 13.64 -7.25 4.46
CA GLU A 461 14.52 -7.31 5.63
C GLU A 461 14.12 -6.25 6.67
N LEU A 462 13.91 -5.01 6.23
CA LEU A 462 13.52 -3.92 7.12
C LEU A 462 12.18 -4.20 7.80
N HIS A 463 11.22 -4.77 7.07
CA HIS A 463 9.93 -5.15 7.65
C HIS A 463 10.09 -6.15 8.79
N LEU A 464 10.84 -7.24 8.59
CA LEU A 464 11.10 -8.24 9.64
C LEU A 464 11.93 -7.68 10.79
N ASP A 465 12.93 -6.85 10.50
CA ASP A 465 13.74 -6.17 11.54
C ASP A 465 12.89 -5.30 12.45
N VAL A 466 11.96 -4.54 11.87
CA VAL A 466 11.03 -3.69 12.64
C VAL A 466 10.15 -4.55 13.55
N LEU A 467 9.58 -5.65 13.04
CA LEU A 467 8.71 -6.54 13.80
C LEU A 467 9.46 -7.24 14.94
N VAL A 468 10.69 -7.68 14.68
CA VAL A 468 11.56 -8.28 15.71
C VAL A 468 11.92 -7.27 16.81
N ASP A 469 12.24 -6.04 16.43
CA ASP A 469 12.55 -4.99 17.39
C ASP A 469 11.30 -4.58 18.21
N ARG A 470 10.12 -4.57 17.59
CA ARG A 470 8.83 -4.38 18.28
C ARG A 470 8.57 -5.51 19.30
N MET A 471 8.83 -6.78 18.94
CA MET A 471 8.73 -7.88 19.91
C MET A 471 9.60 -7.63 21.15
N ARG A 472 10.82 -7.12 20.94
CA ARG A 472 11.75 -6.82 22.02
C ARG A 472 11.29 -5.64 22.88
N ARG A 473 10.93 -4.50 22.26
CA ARG A 473 10.60 -3.25 22.98
C ARG A 473 9.21 -3.26 23.59
N GLU A 474 8.20 -3.67 22.83
CA GLU A 474 6.80 -3.60 23.26
C GLU A 474 6.37 -4.79 24.11
N PHE A 475 6.92 -5.99 23.83
CA PHE A 475 6.51 -7.24 24.48
C PHE A 475 7.58 -7.83 25.39
N ALA A 476 8.76 -7.21 25.48
CA ALA A 476 9.90 -7.69 26.27
C ALA A 476 10.24 -9.17 25.97
N VAL A 477 10.31 -9.52 24.67
CA VAL A 477 10.69 -10.85 24.17
C VAL A 477 12.15 -10.86 23.76
N GLU A 478 12.94 -11.75 24.34
CA GLU A 478 14.31 -12.00 23.89
C GLU A 478 14.34 -13.24 23.00
N ALA A 479 14.75 -13.04 21.74
CA ALA A 479 14.82 -14.10 20.74
C ALA A 479 16.13 -14.07 19.94
N ASN A 480 16.55 -15.24 19.45
CA ASN A 480 17.58 -15.37 18.44
C ASN A 480 16.93 -15.37 17.06
N ILE A 481 17.49 -14.62 16.13
CA ILE A 481 16.99 -14.53 14.76
C ILE A 481 17.94 -15.32 13.86
N GLY A 482 17.38 -16.24 13.09
CA GLY A 482 18.10 -17.01 12.09
C GLY A 482 18.48 -16.14 10.87
N LYS A 483 19.24 -16.72 9.95
CA LYS A 483 19.56 -16.05 8.67
C LYS A 483 18.30 -15.96 7.80
N PRO A 484 18.09 -14.86 7.07
CA PRO A 484 17.00 -14.74 6.13
C PRO A 484 17.00 -15.88 5.11
N GLN A 485 15.82 -16.41 4.83
CA GLN A 485 15.60 -17.43 3.80
C GLN A 485 14.63 -16.89 2.77
N VAL A 486 14.93 -17.12 1.50
CA VAL A 486 14.07 -16.70 0.41
C VAL A 486 12.88 -17.66 0.29
N ALA A 487 11.70 -17.10 0.10
CA ALA A 487 10.49 -17.87 -0.15
C ALA A 487 10.47 -18.32 -1.64
N TYR A 488 11.19 -19.38 -1.92
CA TYR A 488 11.14 -20.03 -3.25
C TYR A 488 9.74 -20.60 -3.51
N ARG A 489 9.41 -20.78 -4.78
CA ARG A 489 8.19 -21.43 -5.25
C ARG A 489 8.55 -22.52 -6.27
N GLU A 490 7.60 -23.37 -6.58
CA GLU A 490 7.73 -24.36 -7.64
C GLU A 490 6.73 -24.09 -8.77
N THR A 491 7.06 -24.47 -9.99
CA THR A 491 6.16 -24.46 -11.14
C THR A 491 6.44 -25.66 -12.05
N ILE A 492 5.58 -25.86 -13.04
CA ILE A 492 5.77 -26.83 -14.11
C ILE A 492 5.99 -26.10 -15.44
N ARG A 493 6.80 -26.67 -16.34
CA ARG A 493 7.14 -26.05 -17.64
C ARG A 493 6.45 -26.70 -18.84
N LYS A 494 5.84 -27.88 -18.65
CA LYS A 494 5.20 -28.65 -19.71
C LYS A 494 3.86 -29.19 -19.26
N SER A 495 2.95 -29.35 -20.21
CA SER A 495 1.70 -30.05 -19.95
C SER A 495 1.95 -31.55 -19.89
N VAL A 496 1.27 -32.26 -18.99
CA VAL A 496 1.35 -33.71 -18.83
C VAL A 496 -0.01 -34.28 -18.43
N GLU A 497 -0.30 -35.48 -18.89
CA GLU A 497 -1.39 -36.32 -18.40
C GLU A 497 -0.85 -37.39 -17.49
N ILE A 498 -1.40 -37.53 -16.32
CA ILE A 498 -0.87 -38.42 -15.27
C ILE A 498 -1.97 -39.16 -14.53
N GLU A 499 -1.72 -40.44 -14.28
CA GLU A 499 -2.55 -41.31 -13.47
C GLU A 499 -2.08 -41.29 -12.00
N GLY A 500 -3.03 -41.04 -11.07
CA GLY A 500 -2.87 -41.19 -9.62
C GLY A 500 -3.73 -42.31 -9.10
N LYS A 501 -3.14 -43.33 -8.49
CA LYS A 501 -3.87 -44.46 -7.96
C LYS A 501 -3.47 -44.75 -6.53
N HIS A 502 -4.47 -44.79 -5.65
CA HIS A 502 -4.31 -45.21 -4.27
C HIS A 502 -5.12 -46.49 -4.05
N VAL A 503 -4.40 -47.59 -3.81
CA VAL A 503 -5.02 -48.89 -3.50
C VAL A 503 -4.35 -49.43 -2.24
N LYS A 504 -5.11 -49.64 -1.19
CA LYS A 504 -4.66 -50.27 0.05
C LYS A 504 -5.62 -51.32 0.49
N GLN A 505 -5.17 -52.57 0.61
CA GLN A 505 -5.93 -53.67 1.20
C GLN A 505 -5.34 -54.01 2.56
N SER A 506 -6.13 -53.85 3.61
CA SER A 506 -5.83 -54.28 4.97
C SER A 506 -7.03 -55.03 5.50
N GLY A 507 -6.89 -56.25 5.93
CA GLY A 507 -7.87 -57.21 6.46
C GLY A 507 -9.28 -56.74 6.90
N GLY A 508 -9.96 -55.99 6.03
CA GLY A 508 -11.27 -55.37 6.22
C GLY A 508 -11.66 -54.57 4.98
N ARG A 509 -12.37 -53.44 5.14
CA ARG A 509 -12.71 -52.52 4.05
C ARG A 509 -11.45 -51.92 3.45
N GLY A 510 -11.22 -52.09 2.14
CA GLY A 510 -10.08 -51.53 1.42
C GLY A 510 -10.19 -50.03 1.22
N GLN A 511 -9.14 -49.46 0.57
CA GLN A 511 -9.15 -48.05 0.10
C GLN A 511 -8.87 -48.07 -1.40
N TYR A 512 -9.70 -47.42 -2.18
CA TYR A 512 -9.54 -47.29 -3.61
C TYR A 512 -9.85 -45.89 -4.10
N GLY A 513 -8.90 -45.24 -4.74
CA GLY A 513 -9.03 -43.98 -5.44
C GLY A 513 -8.19 -43.98 -6.69
N HIS A 514 -8.77 -43.65 -7.84
CA HIS A 514 -8.08 -43.57 -9.11
C HIS A 514 -8.52 -42.38 -9.91
N VAL A 515 -7.60 -41.53 -10.28
CA VAL A 515 -7.81 -40.27 -11.00
C VAL A 515 -6.84 -40.12 -12.13
N VAL A 516 -7.23 -39.50 -13.23
CA VAL A 516 -6.35 -39.08 -14.31
C VAL A 516 -6.45 -37.57 -14.43
N LEU A 517 -5.33 -36.91 -14.23
CA LEU A 517 -5.20 -35.46 -14.25
C LEU A 517 -4.41 -35.01 -15.46
N ARG A 518 -4.83 -33.90 -16.05
CA ARG A 518 -4.01 -33.13 -16.98
C ARG A 518 -3.51 -31.91 -16.21
N LEU A 519 -2.19 -31.71 -16.19
CA LEU A 519 -1.51 -30.58 -15.57
C LEU A 519 -1.01 -29.66 -16.66
N GLU A 520 -1.31 -28.37 -16.57
CA GLU A 520 -0.91 -27.36 -17.56
C GLU A 520 -0.32 -26.15 -16.84
N PRO A 521 0.85 -25.65 -17.29
CA PRO A 521 1.42 -24.44 -16.74
C PRO A 521 0.55 -23.23 -17.09
N LEU A 522 0.43 -22.29 -16.17
CA LEU A 522 -0.15 -20.98 -16.37
C LEU A 522 0.93 -19.90 -16.20
N ASP A 523 0.60 -18.65 -16.51
CA ASP A 523 1.49 -17.54 -16.20
C ASP A 523 1.77 -17.49 -14.69
N PRO A 524 3.01 -17.14 -14.27
CA PRO A 524 3.38 -17.09 -12.84
C PRO A 524 2.44 -16.25 -11.96
N ASP A 525 1.81 -15.24 -12.54
CA ASP A 525 0.87 -14.36 -11.84
C ASP A 525 -0.59 -14.83 -11.89
N ALA A 526 -0.86 -15.98 -12.55
CA ALA A 526 -2.21 -16.55 -12.62
C ALA A 526 -2.54 -17.33 -11.33
N GLU A 527 -3.81 -17.41 -11.01
CA GLU A 527 -4.30 -18.24 -9.93
C GLU A 527 -4.37 -19.72 -10.31
N TYR A 528 -4.41 -20.59 -9.29
CA TYR A 528 -4.70 -22.00 -9.44
C TYR A 528 -6.10 -22.22 -10.00
N GLU A 529 -6.23 -23.06 -11.02
CA GLU A 529 -7.50 -23.39 -11.64
C GLU A 529 -7.74 -24.91 -11.62
N PHE A 530 -8.88 -25.35 -11.05
CA PHE A 530 -9.32 -26.72 -11.10
C PHE A 530 -10.50 -26.89 -12.07
N VAL A 531 -10.33 -27.73 -13.07
CA VAL A 531 -11.33 -27.98 -14.11
C VAL A 531 -11.82 -29.42 -14.01
N ASN A 532 -13.15 -29.60 -13.99
CA ASN A 532 -13.78 -30.90 -13.98
C ASN A 532 -14.35 -31.22 -15.36
N GLU A 533 -13.75 -32.19 -16.05
CA GLU A 533 -14.17 -32.72 -17.36
C GLU A 533 -14.71 -34.18 -17.26
N ILE A 534 -15.08 -34.66 -16.06
CA ILE A 534 -15.57 -36.02 -15.91
C ILE A 534 -16.91 -36.23 -16.66
N VAL A 535 -16.91 -37.20 -17.52
CA VAL A 535 -18.08 -37.61 -18.31
C VAL A 535 -18.52 -39.06 -17.93
N GLY A 536 -19.82 -39.34 -17.96
CA GLY A 536 -20.32 -40.69 -17.75
C GLY A 536 -20.28 -41.20 -16.31
N GLY A 537 -19.93 -40.38 -15.33
CA GLY A 537 -19.96 -40.77 -13.91
C GLY A 537 -18.86 -41.77 -13.51
N VAL A 538 -17.73 -41.79 -14.22
CA VAL A 538 -16.56 -42.65 -13.91
C VAL A 538 -15.98 -42.36 -12.53
N ILE A 539 -16.18 -41.13 -12.04
CA ILE A 539 -15.97 -40.74 -10.65
C ILE A 539 -17.27 -40.13 -10.12
N PRO A 540 -17.84 -40.61 -8.99
CA PRO A 540 -18.96 -40.00 -8.34
C PRO A 540 -18.73 -38.53 -7.99
N ARG A 541 -19.73 -37.69 -8.19
CA ARG A 541 -19.61 -36.21 -7.98
C ARG A 541 -19.15 -35.84 -6.59
N GLU A 542 -19.49 -36.64 -5.60
CA GLU A 542 -19.14 -36.45 -4.18
C GLU A 542 -17.62 -36.54 -3.92
N TYR A 543 -16.86 -37.24 -4.77
CA TYR A 543 -15.41 -37.41 -4.62
C TYR A 543 -14.57 -36.34 -5.36
N ILE A 544 -15.19 -35.60 -6.28
CA ILE A 544 -14.46 -34.57 -7.07
C ILE A 544 -13.87 -33.45 -6.18
N PRO A 545 -14.60 -32.91 -5.20
CA PRO A 545 -14.01 -31.92 -4.28
C PRO A 545 -12.87 -32.48 -3.43
N ALA A 546 -12.88 -33.79 -3.15
CA ALA A 546 -11.81 -34.43 -2.41
C ALA A 546 -10.52 -34.56 -3.25
N VAL A 547 -10.65 -34.76 -4.55
CA VAL A 547 -9.51 -34.74 -5.49
C VAL A 547 -8.87 -33.35 -5.51
N ASP A 548 -9.67 -32.29 -5.69
CA ASP A 548 -9.19 -30.90 -5.68
C ASP A 548 -8.48 -30.56 -4.37
N LYS A 549 -9.09 -30.90 -3.24
CA LYS A 549 -8.47 -30.72 -1.92
C LYS A 549 -7.14 -31.46 -1.78
N GLY A 550 -7.03 -32.66 -2.32
CA GLY A 550 -5.77 -33.43 -2.33
C GLY A 550 -4.68 -32.78 -3.20
N VAL A 551 -5.07 -32.22 -4.34
CA VAL A 551 -4.20 -31.45 -5.20
C VAL A 551 -3.71 -30.20 -4.49
N GLN A 552 -4.58 -29.38 -3.92
CA GLN A 552 -4.23 -28.14 -3.22
C GLN A 552 -3.31 -28.38 -2.01
N GLU A 553 -3.53 -29.44 -1.24
CA GLU A 553 -2.64 -29.79 -0.12
C GLU A 553 -1.24 -30.20 -0.63
N GLN A 554 -1.17 -30.96 -1.75
CA GLN A 554 0.11 -31.31 -2.32
C GLN A 554 0.82 -30.10 -2.95
N MET A 555 0.07 -29.14 -3.52
CA MET A 555 0.63 -27.88 -4.01
C MET A 555 1.35 -27.12 -2.89
N LYS A 556 0.77 -27.06 -1.71
CA LYS A 556 1.39 -26.42 -0.54
C LYS A 556 2.70 -27.09 -0.12
N ASN A 557 2.77 -28.40 -0.22
CA ASN A 557 3.94 -29.20 0.16
C ASN A 557 5.00 -29.29 -0.93
N GLY A 558 4.73 -28.78 -2.12
CA GLY A 558 5.63 -28.86 -3.26
C GLY A 558 5.86 -30.27 -3.80
N CYS A 559 6.63 -30.37 -4.85
CA CYS A 559 6.92 -31.63 -5.53
C CYS A 559 8.42 -31.84 -5.81
N LEU A 560 9.19 -30.78 -5.93
CA LEU A 560 10.62 -30.81 -6.30
C LEU A 560 11.52 -30.63 -5.07
N ALA A 561 11.33 -29.58 -4.31
CA ALA A 561 12.15 -29.21 -3.15
C ALA A 561 11.33 -28.86 -1.91
N GLY A 562 10.02 -29.10 -1.94
CA GLY A 562 9.12 -28.82 -0.82
C GLY A 562 8.66 -27.37 -0.73
N TYR A 563 8.77 -26.60 -1.81
CA TYR A 563 8.22 -25.26 -1.88
C TYR A 563 6.84 -25.26 -2.57
N PRO A 564 5.92 -24.35 -2.19
CA PRO A 564 4.61 -24.32 -2.78
C PRO A 564 4.63 -24.20 -4.32
N LEU A 565 3.80 -25.00 -4.98
CA LEU A 565 3.57 -24.90 -6.43
C LEU A 565 2.61 -23.73 -6.71
N LEU A 566 2.94 -22.95 -7.74
CA LEU A 566 2.16 -21.83 -8.22
C LEU A 566 1.66 -22.05 -9.65
N ALA A 567 0.69 -21.26 -10.06
CA ALA A 567 0.31 -21.00 -11.44
C ALA A 567 0.13 -22.24 -12.30
N MET A 568 -0.89 -23.10 -11.99
CA MET A 568 -1.22 -24.23 -12.84
C MET A 568 -2.72 -24.47 -12.95
N ARG A 569 -3.10 -25.03 -14.10
CA ARG A 569 -4.42 -25.59 -14.31
C ARG A 569 -4.36 -27.10 -14.11
N VAL A 570 -5.28 -27.63 -13.31
CA VAL A 570 -5.44 -29.06 -13.09
C VAL A 570 -6.80 -29.49 -13.60
N THR A 571 -6.83 -30.29 -14.66
CA THR A 571 -8.06 -30.81 -15.22
C THR A 571 -8.22 -32.28 -14.84
N LEU A 572 -9.31 -32.60 -14.12
CA LEU A 572 -9.71 -33.95 -13.81
C LEU A 572 -10.63 -34.43 -14.95
N PHE A 573 -10.15 -35.36 -15.80
CA PHE A 573 -10.89 -35.77 -16.99
C PHE A 573 -11.23 -37.27 -17.04
N ASP A 574 -10.56 -38.13 -16.26
CA ASP A 574 -10.84 -39.58 -16.21
C ASP A 574 -10.52 -40.15 -14.82
N GLY A 575 -10.92 -41.38 -14.58
CA GLY A 575 -10.64 -42.14 -13.38
C GLY A 575 -11.54 -43.35 -13.22
N SER A 576 -11.51 -43.97 -12.05
CA SER A 576 -12.43 -45.07 -11.72
C SER A 576 -12.68 -45.15 -10.21
N PHE A 577 -13.78 -45.74 -9.83
CA PHE A 577 -14.12 -45.95 -8.43
C PHE A 577 -14.49 -47.42 -8.18
N HIS A 578 -14.52 -47.82 -6.92
CA HIS A 578 -14.94 -49.12 -6.47
C HIS A 578 -16.08 -48.96 -5.47
N ASP A 579 -17.21 -49.64 -5.70
CA ASP A 579 -18.46 -49.44 -4.94
C ASP A 579 -18.32 -49.59 -3.41
N VAL A 580 -17.39 -50.40 -2.93
CA VAL A 580 -17.18 -50.68 -1.50
C VAL A 580 -15.97 -49.97 -0.91
N ASP A 581 -14.86 -49.85 -1.67
CA ASP A 581 -13.55 -49.43 -1.16
C ASP A 581 -13.23 -47.96 -1.46
N SER A 582 -14.04 -47.28 -2.27
CA SER A 582 -13.89 -45.85 -2.55
C SER A 582 -14.35 -44.98 -1.38
N SER A 583 -13.63 -43.92 -1.17
CA SER A 583 -13.91 -42.89 -0.14
C SER A 583 -13.30 -41.54 -0.54
N GLU A 584 -13.81 -40.46 0.05
CA GLU A 584 -13.21 -39.12 -0.11
C GLU A 584 -11.70 -39.10 0.20
N MET A 585 -11.30 -39.77 1.28
CA MET A 585 -9.90 -39.89 1.66
C MET A 585 -9.04 -40.57 0.61
N ALA A 586 -9.55 -41.66 -0.02
CA ALA A 586 -8.83 -42.38 -1.05
C ALA A 586 -8.65 -41.52 -2.32
N PHE A 587 -9.67 -40.77 -2.72
CA PHE A 587 -9.60 -39.84 -3.85
C PHE A 587 -8.71 -38.61 -3.57
N LYS A 588 -8.75 -38.09 -2.33
CA LYS A 588 -7.83 -37.05 -1.87
C LYS A 588 -6.37 -37.50 -2.01
N ILE A 589 -6.04 -38.69 -1.54
CA ILE A 589 -4.69 -39.25 -1.65
C ILE A 589 -4.31 -39.52 -3.13
N ALA A 590 -5.24 -40.02 -3.93
CA ALA A 590 -5.02 -40.26 -5.35
C ALA A 590 -4.71 -38.96 -6.12
N GLY A 591 -5.43 -37.85 -5.83
CA GLY A 591 -5.16 -36.52 -6.35
C GLY A 591 -3.76 -36.00 -5.98
N SER A 592 -3.38 -36.14 -4.72
CA SER A 592 -2.05 -35.78 -4.21
C SER A 592 -0.93 -36.58 -4.92
N ILE A 593 -1.11 -37.89 -5.06
CA ILE A 593 -0.15 -38.78 -5.77
C ILE A 593 -0.03 -38.38 -7.24
N ALA A 594 -1.15 -38.11 -7.91
CA ALA A 594 -1.16 -37.69 -9.30
C ALA A 594 -0.39 -36.38 -9.50
N LEU A 595 -0.68 -35.38 -8.68
CA LEU A 595 0.02 -34.10 -8.77
C LEU A 595 1.53 -34.26 -8.54
N LYS A 596 1.94 -34.94 -7.48
CA LYS A 596 3.38 -35.14 -7.17
C LYS A 596 4.13 -35.83 -8.30
N LYS A 597 3.59 -36.90 -8.88
CA LYS A 597 4.19 -37.62 -10.02
C LYS A 597 4.15 -36.75 -11.29
N GLY A 598 3.02 -36.11 -11.55
CA GLY A 598 2.81 -35.32 -12.75
C GLY A 598 3.72 -34.09 -12.79
N ALA A 599 3.87 -33.37 -11.69
CA ALA A 599 4.74 -32.20 -11.61
C ALA A 599 6.21 -32.55 -11.97
N LEU A 600 6.73 -33.67 -11.46
CA LEU A 600 8.09 -34.14 -11.81
C LEU A 600 8.23 -34.49 -13.29
N GLN A 601 7.21 -35.08 -13.92
CA GLN A 601 7.20 -35.38 -15.35
C GLN A 601 6.95 -34.13 -16.22
N ALA A 602 6.25 -33.14 -15.67
CA ALA A 602 5.97 -31.88 -16.31
C ALA A 602 7.17 -30.89 -16.28
N ASP A 603 8.37 -31.38 -15.97
CA ASP A 603 9.57 -30.57 -15.91
C ASP A 603 9.48 -29.48 -14.84
N ALA A 604 9.27 -29.92 -13.59
CA ALA A 604 9.18 -29.01 -12.43
C ALA A 604 10.43 -28.12 -12.30
N ALA A 605 10.22 -26.86 -11.99
CA ALA A 605 11.29 -25.87 -11.82
C ALA A 605 11.07 -25.04 -10.54
N LEU A 606 12.17 -24.57 -9.95
CA LEU A 606 12.13 -23.61 -8.87
C LEU A 606 11.95 -22.20 -9.42
N LEU A 607 11.19 -21.40 -8.71
CA LEU A 607 11.02 -19.97 -8.91
C LEU A 607 11.66 -19.21 -7.74
N GLU A 608 12.34 -18.12 -8.08
CA GLU A 608 12.89 -17.16 -7.10
C GLU A 608 12.25 -15.78 -7.27
N PRO A 609 12.07 -15.03 -6.17
CA PRO A 609 11.56 -13.67 -6.25
C PRO A 609 12.62 -12.76 -6.87
N MET A 610 12.23 -12.04 -7.91
CA MET A 610 13.02 -10.99 -8.56
C MET A 610 12.63 -9.64 -8.03
N MET A 611 13.62 -8.86 -7.69
CA MET A 611 13.46 -7.50 -7.18
C MET A 611 13.80 -6.50 -8.27
N LYS A 612 12.91 -5.52 -8.48
CA LYS A 612 13.24 -4.32 -9.24
C LYS A 612 14.10 -3.44 -8.34
N VAL A 613 15.32 -3.18 -8.76
CA VAL A 613 16.32 -2.41 -8.01
C VAL A 613 16.67 -1.16 -8.82
N GLU A 614 16.52 -0.01 -8.22
CA GLU A 614 17.01 1.25 -8.76
C GLU A 614 18.11 1.79 -7.85
N VAL A 615 19.26 2.08 -8.43
CA VAL A 615 20.40 2.64 -7.71
C VAL A 615 20.71 4.03 -8.25
N VAL A 616 20.67 5.02 -7.37
CA VAL A 616 21.08 6.39 -7.67
C VAL A 616 22.51 6.59 -7.17
N THR A 617 23.43 6.88 -8.08
CA THR A 617 24.88 6.98 -7.77
C THR A 617 25.54 8.10 -8.54
N PRO A 618 26.57 8.77 -7.97
CA PRO A 618 27.43 9.64 -8.75
C PRO A 618 28.10 8.89 -9.92
N GLU A 619 28.32 9.57 -11.03
CA GLU A 619 28.88 8.99 -12.25
C GLU A 619 30.21 8.25 -12.03
N GLU A 620 31.05 8.73 -11.10
CA GLU A 620 32.34 8.13 -10.74
C GLU A 620 32.22 6.69 -10.18
N TYR A 621 31.10 6.32 -9.55
CA TYR A 621 30.85 4.98 -8.98
C TYR A 621 29.97 4.10 -9.87
N MET A 622 29.45 4.61 -10.98
CA MET A 622 28.51 3.89 -11.85
C MET A 622 29.06 2.53 -12.29
N GLY A 623 30.35 2.49 -12.68
CA GLY A 623 30.98 1.25 -13.12
C GLY A 623 31.06 0.18 -12.03
N ASP A 624 31.37 0.58 -10.80
CA ASP A 624 31.48 -0.32 -9.65
C ASP A 624 30.09 -0.83 -9.24
N VAL A 625 29.07 0.01 -9.26
CA VAL A 625 27.67 -0.37 -8.97
C VAL A 625 27.14 -1.35 -10.02
N MET A 626 27.34 -1.06 -11.30
CA MET A 626 26.94 -1.99 -12.38
C MET A 626 27.69 -3.34 -12.28
N GLY A 627 28.97 -3.31 -11.97
CA GLY A 627 29.79 -4.50 -11.76
C GLY A 627 29.26 -5.35 -10.60
N ASP A 628 28.86 -4.71 -9.49
CA ASP A 628 28.29 -5.42 -8.34
C ASP A 628 26.91 -5.99 -8.62
N LEU A 629 26.00 -5.24 -9.26
CA LEU A 629 24.69 -5.75 -9.67
C LEU A 629 24.79 -6.94 -10.61
N ASN A 630 25.69 -6.89 -11.59
CA ASN A 630 25.94 -8.04 -12.49
C ASN A 630 26.50 -9.25 -11.74
N ARG A 631 27.41 -9.05 -10.77
CA ARG A 631 27.92 -10.13 -9.90
C ARG A 631 26.81 -10.79 -9.10
N ARG A 632 25.79 -10.05 -8.72
CA ARG A 632 24.58 -10.48 -8.01
C ARG A 632 23.52 -11.08 -8.94
N ARG A 633 23.90 -11.54 -10.13
CA ARG A 633 22.97 -12.05 -11.14
C ARG A 633 21.91 -11.04 -11.60
N GLY A 634 22.18 -9.76 -11.38
CA GLY A 634 21.30 -8.68 -11.79
C GLY A 634 21.30 -8.48 -13.30
N MET A 635 20.14 -8.19 -13.85
CA MET A 635 19.97 -7.79 -15.25
C MET A 635 19.71 -6.29 -15.29
N VAL A 636 20.68 -5.51 -15.75
CA VAL A 636 20.55 -4.06 -15.90
C VAL A 636 19.73 -3.77 -17.16
N HIS A 637 18.61 -3.07 -17.00
CA HIS A 637 17.68 -2.72 -18.09
C HIS A 637 17.95 -1.35 -18.69
N GLY A 638 18.38 -0.39 -17.87
CA GLY A 638 18.60 0.97 -18.33
C GLY A 638 19.45 1.81 -17.40
N MET A 639 19.85 2.95 -17.93
CA MET A 639 20.50 4.00 -17.18
C MET A 639 19.92 5.33 -17.61
N ASN A 640 19.58 6.15 -16.63
CA ASN A 640 19.01 7.47 -16.85
C ASN A 640 19.83 8.52 -16.09
N ASP A 641 19.80 9.74 -16.59
CA ASP A 641 20.36 10.88 -15.90
C ASP A 641 19.32 11.48 -14.94
N SER A 642 19.75 11.78 -13.73
CA SER A 642 18.93 12.47 -12.74
C SER A 642 19.72 13.67 -12.17
N ALA A 643 19.02 14.63 -11.58
CA ALA A 643 19.65 15.77 -10.92
C ALA A 643 20.58 15.36 -9.76
N SER A 644 20.37 14.17 -9.20
CA SER A 644 21.16 13.61 -8.08
C SER A 644 22.25 12.62 -8.52
N GLY A 645 22.42 12.37 -9.83
CA GLY A 645 23.42 11.45 -10.37
C GLY A 645 22.87 10.52 -11.45
N LYS A 646 23.57 9.41 -11.69
CA LYS A 646 23.12 8.35 -12.59
C LYS A 646 22.16 7.41 -11.88
N VAL A 647 21.08 7.06 -12.55
CA VAL A 647 20.07 6.08 -12.09
C VAL A 647 20.28 4.79 -12.87
N ILE A 648 20.48 3.68 -12.17
CA ILE A 648 20.67 2.35 -12.74
C ILE A 648 19.46 1.51 -12.37
N ASP A 649 18.73 1.06 -13.39
CA ASP A 649 17.58 0.17 -13.24
C ASP A 649 18.00 -1.28 -13.49
N ALA A 650 17.72 -2.20 -12.55
CA ALA A 650 18.08 -3.59 -12.67
C ALA A 650 17.02 -4.51 -12.03
N GLU A 651 16.89 -5.73 -12.58
CA GLU A 651 16.22 -6.85 -11.92
C GLU A 651 17.26 -7.74 -11.26
N VAL A 652 17.14 -7.99 -9.96
CA VAL A 652 18.10 -8.78 -9.19
C VAL A 652 17.36 -9.81 -8.33
N PRO A 653 17.82 -11.08 -8.26
CA PRO A 653 17.22 -12.04 -7.34
C PRO A 653 17.34 -11.60 -5.88
N LEU A 654 16.28 -11.75 -5.11
CA LEU A 654 16.28 -11.37 -3.68
C LEU A 654 17.40 -12.04 -2.88
N ALA A 655 17.70 -13.31 -3.20
CA ALA A 655 18.77 -14.05 -2.54
C ALA A 655 20.14 -13.36 -2.61
N GLU A 656 20.39 -12.58 -3.66
CA GLU A 656 21.65 -11.88 -3.89
C GLU A 656 21.66 -10.45 -3.30
N MET A 657 20.50 -9.98 -2.81
CA MET A 657 20.37 -8.62 -2.30
C MET A 657 20.60 -8.50 -0.79
N PHE A 658 20.68 -9.61 -0.05
CA PHE A 658 21.00 -9.57 1.37
C PHE A 658 22.35 -8.90 1.62
N GLY A 659 22.35 -7.90 2.52
CA GLY A 659 23.53 -7.11 2.83
C GLY A 659 23.91 -6.06 1.79
N TYR A 660 23.17 -5.91 0.70
CA TYR A 660 23.48 -4.98 -0.39
C TYR A 660 23.64 -3.52 0.07
N SER A 661 22.83 -3.08 1.02
CA SER A 661 22.94 -1.72 1.60
C SER A 661 24.35 -1.42 2.14
N THR A 662 24.94 -2.39 2.83
CA THR A 662 26.29 -2.26 3.41
C THR A 662 27.35 -2.27 2.31
N ASP A 663 27.22 -3.16 1.33
CA ASP A 663 28.16 -3.27 0.23
C ASP A 663 28.13 -2.02 -0.66
N LEU A 664 26.94 -1.51 -0.99
CA LEU A 664 26.74 -0.30 -1.76
C LEU A 664 27.35 0.92 -1.07
N ARG A 665 27.09 1.10 0.24
CA ARG A 665 27.67 2.19 1.04
C ARG A 665 29.20 2.11 1.05
N SER A 666 29.76 0.92 1.20
CA SER A 666 31.20 0.71 1.18
C SER A 666 31.82 1.04 -0.17
N ALA A 667 31.19 0.58 -1.26
CA ALA A 667 31.68 0.81 -2.62
C ALA A 667 31.58 2.28 -3.07
N THR A 668 30.59 3.02 -2.57
CA THR A 668 30.28 4.40 -3.02
C THR A 668 30.56 5.47 -1.96
N GLN A 669 31.27 5.11 -0.89
CA GLN A 669 31.56 6.00 0.24
C GLN A 669 30.30 6.66 0.84
N GLY A 670 29.18 5.93 0.83
CA GLY A 670 27.90 6.39 1.33
C GLY A 670 27.16 7.37 0.42
N ARG A 671 27.63 7.59 -0.82
CA ARG A 671 27.03 8.56 -1.74
C ARG A 671 25.93 8.00 -2.63
N ALA A 672 25.83 6.66 -2.76
CA ALA A 672 24.74 6.03 -3.49
C ALA A 672 23.58 5.65 -2.57
N THR A 673 22.39 5.72 -3.12
CA THR A 673 21.16 5.22 -2.51
C THR A 673 20.52 4.19 -3.43
N TYR A 674 19.76 3.27 -2.88
CA TYR A 674 19.00 2.33 -3.68
C TYR A 674 17.60 2.16 -3.15
N THR A 675 16.71 1.73 -4.03
CA THR A 675 15.39 1.24 -3.70
C THR A 675 15.20 -0.14 -4.29
N MET A 676 14.41 -0.96 -3.65
CA MET A 676 14.17 -2.34 -4.06
C MET A 676 12.71 -2.68 -3.79
N GLU A 677 12.03 -3.24 -4.79
CA GLU A 677 10.65 -3.71 -4.65
C GLU A 677 10.48 -5.09 -5.31
N PHE A 678 9.55 -5.90 -4.79
CA PHE A 678 9.21 -7.16 -5.44
C PHE A 678 8.57 -6.89 -6.79
N GLU A 679 9.02 -7.57 -7.84
CA GLU A 679 8.48 -7.43 -9.19
C GLU A 679 7.74 -8.68 -9.64
N LYS A 680 8.40 -9.84 -9.61
CA LYS A 680 7.85 -11.10 -10.12
C LYS A 680 8.61 -12.31 -9.59
N TYR A 681 8.06 -13.48 -9.82
CA TYR A 681 8.83 -14.73 -9.72
C TYR A 681 9.45 -15.11 -11.05
N ALA A 682 10.69 -15.56 -11.06
CA ALA A 682 11.40 -16.06 -12.25
C ALA A 682 12.03 -17.43 -12.01
N ILE A 683 12.24 -18.19 -13.09
CA ILE A 683 12.84 -19.52 -13.02
C ILE A 683 14.29 -19.42 -12.56
N VAL A 684 14.61 -20.17 -11.51
CA VAL A 684 15.99 -20.26 -10.98
C VAL A 684 16.89 -20.99 -12.00
N PRO A 685 18.11 -20.48 -12.29
CA PRO A 685 19.06 -21.17 -13.12
C PRO A 685 19.40 -22.57 -12.56
N ASN A 686 19.57 -23.57 -13.44
CA ASN A 686 19.70 -24.97 -13.05
C ASN A 686 20.82 -25.23 -12.03
N ASN A 687 21.97 -24.58 -12.18
CA ASN A 687 23.11 -24.72 -11.26
C ASN A 687 22.78 -24.20 -9.83
N VAL A 688 21.97 -23.17 -9.72
CA VAL A 688 21.52 -22.60 -8.43
C VAL A 688 20.39 -23.48 -7.87
N ALA A 689 19.47 -23.94 -8.71
CA ALA A 689 18.38 -24.81 -8.33
C ALA A 689 18.91 -26.14 -7.74
N GLU A 690 19.91 -26.76 -8.34
CA GLU A 690 20.56 -27.97 -7.83
C GLU A 690 21.18 -27.77 -6.44
N ALA A 691 21.82 -26.62 -6.22
CA ALA A 691 22.37 -26.27 -4.92
C ALA A 691 21.28 -26.10 -3.85
N ILE A 692 20.16 -25.47 -4.19
CA ILE A 692 19.01 -25.27 -3.28
C ILE A 692 18.36 -26.62 -2.94
N VAL A 693 18.10 -27.46 -3.95
CA VAL A 693 17.49 -28.80 -3.74
C VAL A 693 18.38 -29.71 -2.91
N SER A 694 19.71 -29.67 -3.12
CA SER A 694 20.65 -30.49 -2.38
C SER A 694 20.94 -30.02 -0.95
N SER A 695 20.59 -28.78 -0.62
CA SER A 695 20.74 -28.22 0.73
C SER A 695 19.56 -28.55 1.66
N LYS A 696 18.50 -29.14 1.12
CA LYS A 696 17.32 -29.68 1.84
C LYS A 696 17.40 -31.21 1.92
#